data_a2e1dfab65019b5f76fc58ea6fb963e2
#
_entry.id   a2e1dfab65019b5f76fc58ea6fb963e2
#
_cell.length_a   1.000
_cell.length_b   1.000
_cell.length_c   1.000
_cell.angle_alpha   90.00
_cell.angle_beta   90.00
_cell.angle_gamma   90.00
#
_symmetry.space_group_name_H-M   'P 1'
#
loop_
_entity.id
_entity.type
_entity.pdbx_description
1 polymer ?
#
loop_
_entity_poly.entity_id
_entity_poly.type
_entity_poly.pdbx_seq_one_letter_code
_entity_poly.pdbx_strand_id
1 'polypeptide(L)'
;MRLELLGAVVALTSGIVAEDLSRHVDVFTGTGSVGHTHPAACVPFGMVQAGPDTGQGDWAYCSGYQFRDAHVYGYSLTHLSGTGCADYGDVSVLPFTGELGKLPWARPIDKKSERGRPGYYRVVQPEDGVEVEVAAAKRAAVYRFTWRKGGQAKVLVNLPFGQNCPSTYGADVKVLSGNRIAGSYMRRGWIRPRRLAFDFAFDRKWSALEELPKAKRDEAPRYVLTFDVAPGEQTCLKAGLSMTGAEGAAANLAAEIPAWSWDLDAVRTAARDSWNALFARAVVEGDDLLKKNWYTGFYHLYSQPNDWADADGRYVAGDGKTRVSRDGRYFTTLSLWDTFRAAHPLYTVVTPEIVTPVVNTLLAHFEAEGRLPVLSYGGKNVDCMIGNHAIPVIVDAYLKGFRGFDAERAYTAVTNTLTVKHPDNPKENWDLYDRYGYYPCDVIRGESVSRTMECSYDDWCASVFAQALGKADGAAFFAKRAAYWKNVFDPSIKFGRGKTTKGTWRTPFDPYAFGHGNDRDNDFTEGNAFQYTWHVLQDPEGLVAAMGGKAEFTKRLDSLFTSPDTLPDTSNGQNCDITGLIGQYVHGNEPSHHVIYFYPYVGEPRKAARRIRDVFDRFYFPGPTGLCGNDDCGQMSAWYIFSALGFYPFNPCGGDYVLGAPQLPKAVLDVGGGKTFTVVARNFSKENLYVKSVTLNGRPLDGFILKHADVVKGGELVFELGR
;
A
#
# COMPACT_ATOMS: atom_id res chain seq x y z
N MET A 1 -14.59 34.01 -6.91
CA MET A 1 -13.45 34.75 -7.45
C MET A 1 -12.47 35.00 -6.33
N ARG A 2 -11.55 34.07 -6.15
CA ARG A 2 -10.21 34.19 -5.51
C ARG A 2 -9.54 32.83 -5.72
N LEU A 3 -8.71 32.77 -6.76
CA LEU A 3 -7.67 31.76 -6.90
C LEU A 3 -6.64 32.10 -5.82
N GLU A 4 -6.47 31.21 -4.85
CA GLU A 4 -5.24 31.19 -4.07
C GLU A 4 -4.35 30.11 -4.64
N LEU A 5 -3.39 30.57 -5.40
CA LEU A 5 -2.19 29.85 -5.79
C LEU A 5 -1.51 29.36 -4.50
N LEU A 6 -1.32 28.05 -4.36
CA LEU A 6 -0.28 27.53 -3.48
C LEU A 6 1.06 27.98 -4.05
N GLY A 7 1.53 29.09 -3.53
CA GLY A 7 2.83 29.64 -3.85
C GLY A 7 3.94 28.73 -3.37
N ALA A 8 4.75 28.28 -4.32
CA ALA A 8 6.05 27.74 -4.05
C ALA A 8 6.88 28.75 -3.25
N VAL A 9 7.24 28.44 -2.03
CA VAL A 9 8.34 29.11 -1.35
C VAL A 9 9.63 28.56 -1.95
N VAL A 10 10.04 29.15 -3.05
CA VAL A 10 11.41 29.01 -3.57
C VAL A 10 12.27 29.95 -2.75
N ALA A 11 13.05 29.40 -1.84
CA ALA A 11 14.19 30.10 -1.29
C ALA A 11 15.23 30.27 -2.39
N LEU A 12 15.27 31.44 -2.99
CA LEU A 12 16.36 31.90 -3.85
C LEU A 12 17.60 32.14 -2.98
N THR A 13 18.47 31.15 -2.90
CA THR A 13 19.89 31.39 -2.60
C THR A 13 20.73 30.48 -3.49
N SER A 14 21.51 31.10 -4.37
CA SER A 14 22.63 30.57 -5.16
C SER A 14 22.34 29.35 -6.04
N GLY A 15 22.63 29.43 -7.32
CA GLY A 15 22.43 28.46 -8.40
C GLY A 15 23.00 27.06 -8.21
N ILE A 16 22.54 26.34 -7.21
CA ILE A 16 22.70 24.90 -7.08
C ILE A 16 21.43 24.31 -7.69
N VAL A 17 21.56 23.67 -8.85
CA VAL A 17 20.51 22.79 -9.38
C VAL A 17 20.18 21.79 -8.28
N ALA A 18 18.94 21.77 -7.80
CA ALA A 18 18.50 20.81 -6.79
C ALA A 18 18.84 19.39 -7.28
N GLU A 19 19.41 18.58 -6.40
CA GLU A 19 19.80 17.21 -6.76
C GLU A 19 18.59 16.41 -7.25
N ASP A 20 18.72 15.72 -8.37
CA ASP A 20 17.70 14.79 -8.86
C ASP A 20 17.72 13.51 -8.02
N LEU A 21 16.96 13.50 -6.92
CA LEU A 21 16.84 12.37 -5.99
C LEU A 21 16.14 11.17 -6.64
N SER A 22 15.29 11.42 -7.64
CA SER A 22 14.57 10.35 -8.37
C SER A 22 15.52 9.40 -9.11
N ARG A 23 16.76 9.81 -9.37
CA ARG A 23 17.79 8.97 -9.99
C ARG A 23 18.16 7.73 -9.16
N HIS A 24 17.95 7.80 -7.83
CA HIS A 24 18.25 6.70 -6.92
C HIS A 24 17.13 5.66 -6.87
N VAL A 25 15.95 5.95 -7.40
CA VAL A 25 14.83 5.00 -7.40
C VAL A 25 15.05 3.89 -8.41
N ASP A 26 14.92 2.65 -7.97
CA ASP A 26 14.84 1.47 -8.82
C ASP A 26 13.38 0.97 -8.85
N VAL A 27 12.61 1.41 -9.86
CA VAL A 27 11.19 1.05 -10.01
C VAL A 27 10.97 -0.45 -10.29
N PHE A 28 12.04 -1.21 -10.55
CA PHE A 28 11.95 -2.65 -10.73
C PHE A 28 12.14 -3.45 -9.44
N THR A 29 12.50 -2.79 -8.33
CA THR A 29 12.62 -3.50 -7.04
C THR A 29 11.27 -4.08 -6.63
N GLY A 30 11.24 -5.38 -6.31
CA GLY A 30 10.02 -6.10 -5.92
C GLY A 30 9.11 -6.51 -7.09
N THR A 31 9.48 -6.24 -8.35
CA THR A 31 8.67 -6.60 -9.54
C THR A 31 8.87 -8.04 -10.00
N GLY A 32 9.70 -8.81 -9.33
CA GLY A 32 9.87 -10.24 -9.51
C GLY A 32 9.49 -11.00 -8.25
N SER A 33 9.26 -12.30 -8.36
CA SER A 33 8.88 -13.14 -7.24
C SER A 33 7.59 -12.64 -6.56
N VAL A 34 7.64 -12.31 -5.27
CA VAL A 34 6.49 -12.07 -4.38
C VAL A 34 6.28 -10.61 -3.98
N GLY A 35 7.11 -9.67 -4.45
CA GLY A 35 6.99 -8.26 -4.04
C GLY A 35 5.76 -7.54 -4.59
N HIS A 36 5.26 -7.98 -5.73
CA HIS A 36 4.06 -7.49 -6.42
C HIS A 36 4.05 -5.97 -6.69
N THR A 37 5.22 -5.35 -6.81
CA THR A 37 5.35 -3.96 -7.27
C THR A 37 5.30 -3.87 -8.79
N HIS A 38 5.21 -2.69 -9.35
CA HIS A 38 5.13 -2.47 -10.80
C HIS A 38 6.04 -1.33 -11.26
N PRO A 39 6.56 -1.37 -12.51
CA PRO A 39 7.36 -0.30 -13.10
C PRO A 39 6.53 0.77 -13.81
N ALA A 40 5.20 0.75 -13.69
CA ALA A 40 4.30 1.66 -14.37
C ALA A 40 4.57 3.12 -13.98
N ALA A 41 4.44 4.02 -14.97
CA ALA A 41 4.56 5.46 -14.75
C ALA A 41 3.44 5.95 -13.83
N CYS A 42 3.80 6.62 -12.74
CA CYS A 42 2.86 7.24 -11.80
C CYS A 42 3.47 8.47 -11.13
N VAL A 43 2.63 9.30 -10.53
CA VAL A 43 3.05 10.38 -9.63
C VAL A 43 2.58 10.07 -8.20
N PRO A 44 3.11 10.75 -7.17
CA PRO A 44 2.67 10.49 -5.79
C PRO A 44 1.15 10.53 -5.65
N PHE A 45 0.57 9.44 -5.11
CA PHE A 45 -0.88 9.28 -4.91
C PHE A 45 -1.72 9.39 -6.20
N GLY A 46 -1.13 9.19 -7.38
CA GLY A 46 -1.84 9.33 -8.65
C GLY A 46 -3.03 8.37 -8.80
N MET A 47 -4.08 8.80 -9.50
CA MET A 47 -5.16 7.93 -9.96
C MET A 47 -4.66 6.94 -11.02
N VAL A 48 -3.67 7.38 -11.81
CA VAL A 48 -3.10 6.65 -12.95
C VAL A 48 -1.75 6.03 -12.58
N GLN A 49 -1.60 4.74 -12.90
CA GLN A 49 -0.36 3.97 -12.95
C GLN A 49 -0.28 3.36 -14.35
N ALA A 50 0.24 4.14 -15.32
CA ALA A 50 0.23 3.74 -16.72
C ALA A 50 1.46 2.91 -17.07
N GLY A 51 1.28 1.66 -17.48
CA GLY A 51 2.43 0.78 -17.72
C GLY A 51 2.10 -0.60 -18.26
N PRO A 52 3.11 -1.48 -18.34
CA PRO A 52 3.01 -2.77 -18.98
C PRO A 52 2.26 -3.80 -18.13
N ASP A 53 1.47 -4.62 -18.81
CA ASP A 53 0.87 -5.84 -18.29
C ASP A 53 1.56 -7.05 -18.94
N THR A 54 2.25 -7.89 -18.14
CA THR A 54 3.01 -9.04 -18.67
C THR A 54 2.31 -10.38 -18.41
N GLY A 55 1.19 -10.41 -17.68
CA GLY A 55 0.40 -11.59 -17.42
C GLY A 55 -0.97 -11.31 -16.83
N GLN A 56 -1.74 -12.36 -16.59
CA GLN A 56 -3.11 -12.33 -16.04
C GLN A 56 -3.44 -13.61 -15.27
N GLY A 57 -4.41 -13.50 -14.35
CA GLY A 57 -5.15 -14.65 -13.80
C GLY A 57 -4.41 -15.52 -12.80
N ASP A 58 -3.22 -15.13 -12.37
CA ASP A 58 -2.39 -15.85 -11.41
C ASP A 58 -2.00 -14.87 -10.27
N TRP A 59 -1.78 -15.40 -9.08
CA TRP A 59 -1.29 -14.66 -7.92
C TRP A 59 0.02 -13.90 -8.22
N ALA A 60 0.92 -14.48 -9.01
CA ALA A 60 2.16 -13.82 -9.44
C ALA A 60 1.93 -12.48 -10.18
N TYR A 61 0.73 -12.25 -10.72
CA TYR A 61 0.39 -11.05 -11.49
C TYR A 61 -0.58 -10.11 -10.75
N CYS A 62 -0.55 -10.06 -9.42
CA CYS A 62 -1.36 -9.11 -8.66
C CYS A 62 -1.13 -7.66 -9.09
N SER A 63 0.12 -7.30 -9.43
CA SER A 63 0.47 -5.98 -9.99
C SER A 63 0.35 -5.88 -11.52
N GLY A 64 0.04 -6.97 -12.23
CA GLY A 64 0.02 -7.03 -13.69
C GLY A 64 1.39 -7.26 -14.34
N TYR A 65 2.48 -7.21 -13.60
CA TYR A 65 3.83 -7.26 -14.15
C TYR A 65 4.73 -8.23 -13.39
N GLN A 66 5.54 -8.98 -14.17
CA GLN A 66 6.66 -9.75 -13.65
C GLN A 66 7.93 -9.47 -14.48
N PHE A 67 9.01 -9.12 -13.80
CA PHE A 67 10.28 -8.74 -14.47
C PHE A 67 10.86 -9.80 -15.40
N ARG A 68 10.64 -11.07 -15.09
CA ARG A 68 11.16 -12.23 -15.89
C ARG A 68 10.50 -12.35 -17.26
N ASP A 69 9.34 -11.73 -17.48
CA ASP A 69 8.57 -11.93 -18.70
C ASP A 69 9.15 -11.13 -19.86
N ALA A 70 9.08 -11.74 -21.03
CA ALA A 70 9.56 -11.15 -22.28
C ALA A 70 8.40 -10.80 -23.25
N HIS A 71 7.18 -10.70 -22.73
CA HIS A 71 5.98 -10.37 -23.50
C HIS A 71 5.11 -9.38 -22.72
N VAL A 72 4.36 -8.57 -23.45
CA VAL A 72 3.29 -7.71 -22.90
C VAL A 72 1.96 -8.05 -23.56
N TYR A 73 0.89 -7.94 -22.76
CA TYR A 73 -0.51 -8.08 -23.21
C TYR A 73 -1.16 -6.73 -23.48
N GLY A 74 -0.55 -5.66 -22.98
CA GLY A 74 -1.01 -4.30 -23.13
C GLY A 74 -0.26 -3.35 -22.19
N TYR A 75 -0.70 -2.10 -22.22
CA TYR A 75 -0.26 -1.03 -21.33
C TYR A 75 -1.52 -0.39 -20.75
N SER A 76 -1.90 -0.80 -19.54
CA SER A 76 -3.10 -0.32 -18.88
C SER A 76 -2.86 0.97 -18.08
N LEU A 77 -3.95 1.65 -17.70
CA LEU A 77 -3.90 2.90 -16.92
C LEU A 77 -3.84 2.69 -15.41
N THR A 78 -4.13 1.46 -14.92
CA THR A 78 -4.17 1.20 -13.48
C THR A 78 -3.43 -0.09 -13.12
N HIS A 79 -2.66 -0.02 -12.03
CA HIS A 79 -1.96 -1.16 -11.45
C HIS A 79 -2.07 -1.13 -9.92
N LEU A 80 -2.10 -2.29 -9.28
CA LEU A 80 -1.91 -2.44 -7.84
C LEU A 80 -0.41 -2.57 -7.53
N SER A 81 0.02 -2.08 -6.39
CA SER A 81 1.41 -2.25 -5.92
C SER A 81 1.45 -2.95 -4.57
N GLY A 82 2.07 -4.11 -4.54
CA GLY A 82 2.32 -4.86 -3.32
C GLY A 82 1.12 -5.64 -2.78
N THR A 83 0.00 -5.77 -3.48
CA THR A 83 -1.17 -6.49 -2.95
C THR A 83 -1.10 -7.98 -3.23
N GLY A 84 -1.63 -8.81 -2.32
CA GLY A 84 -1.77 -10.25 -2.48
C GLY A 84 -2.97 -10.69 -3.35
N CYS A 85 -3.75 -9.76 -3.88
CA CYS A 85 -4.94 -10.04 -4.70
C CYS A 85 -4.86 -9.32 -6.04
N ALA A 86 -5.08 -10.06 -7.13
CA ALA A 86 -5.07 -9.52 -8.47
C ALA A 86 -6.37 -8.78 -8.82
N ASP A 87 -6.25 -7.52 -9.21
CA ASP A 87 -7.32 -6.71 -9.83
C ASP A 87 -6.67 -5.55 -10.62
N TYR A 88 -7.44 -4.58 -11.12
CA TYR A 88 -6.98 -3.49 -11.99
C TYR A 88 -6.49 -4.00 -13.37
N GLY A 89 -5.53 -3.34 -13.98
CA GLY A 89 -5.20 -3.53 -15.40
C GLY A 89 -6.26 -2.89 -16.31
N ASP A 90 -6.82 -1.76 -15.87
CA ASP A 90 -7.98 -1.13 -16.50
C ASP A 90 -7.57 -0.27 -17.70
N VAL A 91 -8.42 -0.24 -18.72
CA VAL A 91 -8.32 0.65 -19.91
C VAL A 91 -6.98 0.44 -20.62
N SER A 92 -6.78 -0.76 -21.14
CA SER A 92 -5.52 -1.19 -21.76
C SER A 92 -5.43 -0.82 -23.23
N VAL A 93 -4.24 -0.46 -23.69
CA VAL A 93 -3.88 -0.27 -25.10
C VAL A 93 -2.70 -1.15 -25.48
N LEU A 94 -2.68 -1.67 -26.72
CA LEU A 94 -1.56 -2.45 -27.24
C LEU A 94 -1.22 -1.99 -28.66
N PRO A 95 -0.08 -1.30 -28.89
CA PRO A 95 0.38 -0.99 -30.22
C PRO A 95 0.96 -2.23 -30.90
N PHE A 96 0.70 -2.39 -32.20
CA PHE A 96 1.20 -3.52 -32.97
C PHE A 96 1.23 -3.21 -34.47
N THR A 97 1.88 -4.10 -35.25
CA THR A 97 1.84 -4.12 -36.73
C THR A 97 1.37 -5.46 -37.21
N GLY A 98 0.93 -5.54 -38.49
CA GLY A 98 0.46 -6.79 -39.08
C GLY A 98 -0.86 -7.27 -38.52
N GLU A 99 -0.99 -8.60 -38.32
CA GLU A 99 -2.19 -9.25 -37.81
C GLU A 99 -2.19 -9.32 -36.28
N LEU A 100 -3.36 -9.19 -35.66
CA LEU A 100 -3.51 -9.30 -34.23
C LEU A 100 -3.26 -10.73 -33.71
N GLY A 101 -3.61 -11.73 -34.53
CA GLY A 101 -3.47 -13.15 -34.19
C GLY A 101 -4.60 -13.67 -33.29
N LYS A 102 -4.32 -14.78 -32.59
CA LYS A 102 -5.27 -15.40 -31.65
C LYS A 102 -5.07 -14.91 -30.23
N LEU A 103 -6.11 -14.94 -29.43
CA LEU A 103 -6.02 -14.71 -27.98
C LEU A 103 -5.16 -15.77 -27.28
N PRO A 104 -4.41 -15.40 -26.22
CA PRO A 104 -4.22 -14.02 -25.73
C PRO A 104 -3.26 -13.24 -26.63
N TRP A 105 -3.55 -11.97 -26.85
CA TRP A 105 -2.75 -11.08 -27.71
C TRP A 105 -1.52 -10.59 -26.94
N ALA A 106 -0.45 -11.37 -27.00
CA ALA A 106 0.82 -11.02 -26.41
C ALA A 106 1.82 -10.55 -27.47
N ARG A 107 2.65 -9.57 -27.15
CA ARG A 107 3.71 -9.05 -28.01
C ARG A 107 5.06 -9.17 -27.34
N PRO A 108 6.08 -9.71 -28.05
CA PRO A 108 7.44 -9.78 -27.49
C PRO A 108 7.99 -8.40 -27.19
N ILE A 109 8.75 -8.28 -26.10
CA ILE A 109 9.49 -7.08 -25.74
C ILE A 109 11.00 -7.34 -25.65
N ASP A 110 11.79 -6.34 -25.99
CA ASP A 110 13.23 -6.38 -25.77
C ASP A 110 13.55 -5.90 -24.35
N LYS A 111 13.74 -6.81 -23.42
CA LYS A 111 14.08 -6.53 -22.02
C LYS A 111 15.33 -5.65 -21.87
N LYS A 112 16.28 -5.69 -22.82
CA LYS A 112 17.46 -4.83 -22.79
C LYS A 112 17.14 -3.37 -23.07
N SER A 113 16.03 -3.11 -23.77
CA SER A 113 15.55 -1.77 -24.06
C SER A 113 14.67 -1.20 -22.94
N GLU A 114 14.18 -2.05 -22.03
CA GLU A 114 13.24 -1.66 -20.99
C GLU A 114 13.88 -0.66 -20.01
N ARG A 115 13.17 0.42 -19.73
CA ARG A 115 13.59 1.47 -18.80
C ARG A 115 12.39 1.96 -17.99
N GLY A 116 12.57 2.10 -16.69
CA GLY A 116 11.60 2.71 -15.79
C GLY A 116 12.25 3.80 -14.95
N ARG A 117 11.50 4.85 -14.65
CA ARG A 117 11.82 5.94 -13.72
C ARG A 117 10.54 6.42 -13.07
N PRO A 118 10.58 7.06 -11.89
CA PRO A 118 9.40 7.69 -11.35
C PRO A 118 8.69 8.58 -12.38
N GLY A 119 7.43 8.24 -12.70
CA GLY A 119 6.62 8.93 -13.70
C GLY A 119 6.87 8.58 -15.17
N TYR A 120 7.72 7.59 -15.45
CA TYR A 120 8.06 7.25 -16.85
C TYR A 120 8.39 5.77 -17.03
N TYR A 121 7.90 5.20 -18.14
CA TYR A 121 8.24 3.85 -18.60
C TYR A 121 8.52 3.83 -20.11
N ARG A 122 9.42 2.93 -20.56
CA ARG A 122 9.78 2.75 -21.97
C ARG A 122 10.18 1.30 -22.25
N VAL A 123 9.78 0.77 -23.43
CA VAL A 123 10.22 -0.52 -23.94
C VAL A 123 10.10 -0.59 -25.48
N VAL A 124 10.84 -1.48 -26.12
CA VAL A 124 10.72 -1.76 -27.56
C VAL A 124 10.05 -3.10 -27.77
N GLN A 125 9.05 -3.15 -28.66
CA GLN A 125 8.46 -4.38 -29.24
C GLN A 125 9.16 -4.65 -30.58
N PRO A 126 10.15 -5.58 -30.64
CA PRO A 126 11.02 -5.71 -31.80
C PRO A 126 10.33 -6.25 -33.04
N GLU A 127 9.38 -7.17 -32.89
CA GLU A 127 8.63 -7.77 -34.01
C GLU A 127 7.71 -6.74 -34.66
N ASP A 128 7.02 -5.93 -33.86
CA ASP A 128 6.17 -4.85 -34.32
C ASP A 128 6.98 -3.64 -34.81
N GLY A 129 8.23 -3.54 -34.42
CA GLY A 129 9.08 -2.39 -34.74
C GLY A 129 8.58 -1.11 -34.10
N VAL A 130 7.98 -1.18 -32.91
CA VAL A 130 7.49 -0.02 -32.19
C VAL A 130 8.23 0.16 -30.87
N GLU A 131 8.58 1.40 -30.56
CA GLU A 131 9.04 1.84 -29.26
C GLU A 131 7.87 2.48 -28.53
N VAL A 132 7.58 1.99 -27.33
CA VAL A 132 6.50 2.48 -26.48
C VAL A 132 7.10 3.27 -25.34
N GLU A 133 6.65 4.49 -25.18
CA GLU A 133 6.98 5.37 -24.05
C GLU A 133 5.69 5.82 -23.36
N VAL A 134 5.73 5.93 -22.05
CA VAL A 134 4.59 6.38 -21.24
C VAL A 134 5.07 7.35 -20.18
N ALA A 135 4.37 8.47 -20.03
CA ALA A 135 4.54 9.40 -18.92
C ALA A 135 3.19 9.69 -18.25
N ALA A 136 3.17 9.75 -16.94
CA ALA A 136 1.95 9.92 -16.17
C ALA A 136 1.85 11.28 -15.49
N ALA A 137 0.65 11.84 -15.49
CA ALA A 137 0.18 12.86 -14.59
C ALA A 137 -0.73 12.23 -13.51
N LYS A 138 -1.40 13.03 -12.68
CA LYS A 138 -2.19 12.50 -11.55
C LYS A 138 -3.39 11.67 -12.02
N ARG A 139 -4.13 12.14 -13.05
CA ARG A 139 -5.38 11.56 -13.55
C ARG A 139 -5.35 11.24 -15.05
N ALA A 140 -4.18 11.40 -15.65
CA ALA A 140 -4.00 11.21 -17.09
C ALA A 140 -2.61 10.67 -17.41
N ALA A 141 -2.44 10.14 -18.62
CA ALA A 141 -1.16 9.70 -19.14
C ALA A 141 -0.98 10.12 -20.59
N VAL A 142 0.28 10.24 -21.03
CA VAL A 142 0.66 10.37 -22.44
C VAL A 142 1.44 9.14 -22.85
N TYR A 143 1.01 8.51 -23.93
CA TYR A 143 1.74 7.45 -24.61
C TYR A 143 2.33 8.02 -25.90
N ARG A 144 3.56 7.61 -26.24
CA ARG A 144 4.22 7.89 -27.51
C ARG A 144 4.68 6.57 -28.13
N PHE A 145 4.15 6.28 -29.31
CA PHE A 145 4.50 5.11 -30.11
C PHE A 145 5.39 5.58 -31.27
N THR A 146 6.66 5.21 -31.24
CA THR A 146 7.61 5.52 -32.34
C THR A 146 7.72 4.30 -33.25
N TRP A 147 7.21 4.42 -34.47
CA TRP A 147 7.13 3.36 -35.45
C TRP A 147 8.42 3.28 -36.27
N ARG A 148 9.28 2.33 -35.99
CA ARG A 148 10.56 2.16 -36.67
C ARG A 148 10.40 1.70 -38.12
N LYS A 149 9.28 1.00 -38.40
CA LYS A 149 8.86 0.57 -39.74
C LYS A 149 7.68 1.42 -40.17
N GLY A 150 7.66 1.82 -41.46
CA GLY A 150 6.51 2.47 -42.04
C GLY A 150 5.41 1.46 -42.39
N GLY A 151 4.24 1.97 -42.78
CA GLY A 151 3.08 1.19 -43.20
C GLY A 151 1.89 1.36 -42.25
N GLN A 152 1.09 0.31 -42.10
CA GLN A 152 -0.08 0.33 -41.23
C GLN A 152 0.31 0.00 -39.78
N ALA A 153 0.36 1.03 -38.96
CA ALA A 153 0.50 0.93 -37.52
C ALA A 153 -0.90 0.76 -36.88
N LYS A 154 -1.01 -0.08 -35.88
CA LYS A 154 -2.28 -0.37 -35.22
C LYS A 154 -2.19 -0.20 -33.71
N VAL A 155 -3.29 0.26 -33.09
CA VAL A 155 -3.46 0.32 -31.64
C VAL A 155 -4.74 -0.40 -31.28
N LEU A 156 -4.63 -1.49 -30.51
CA LEU A 156 -5.77 -2.16 -29.91
C LEU A 156 -6.16 -1.41 -28.64
N VAL A 157 -7.40 -0.95 -28.55
CA VAL A 157 -8.04 -0.51 -27.30
C VAL A 157 -8.79 -1.70 -26.73
N ASN A 158 -8.34 -2.25 -25.62
CA ASN A 158 -8.83 -3.50 -25.03
C ASN A 158 -9.52 -3.22 -23.68
N LEU A 159 -10.78 -2.79 -23.69
CA LEU A 159 -11.50 -2.44 -22.47
C LEU A 159 -11.85 -3.64 -21.57
N PRO A 160 -12.11 -4.86 -22.09
CA PRO A 160 -12.31 -6.04 -21.26
C PRO A 160 -11.03 -6.58 -20.59
N PHE A 161 -9.84 -6.12 -21.02
CA PHE A 161 -8.58 -6.55 -20.40
C PHE A 161 -8.54 -6.19 -18.91
N GLY A 162 -7.85 -6.99 -18.11
CA GLY A 162 -7.56 -6.72 -16.72
C GLY A 162 -6.97 -7.92 -16.00
N GLN A 163 -6.47 -7.70 -14.83
CA GLN A 163 -5.87 -8.73 -14.02
C GLN A 163 -6.87 -9.78 -13.58
N ASN A 164 -6.93 -10.72 -13.00
CA ASN A 164 -7.94 -11.66 -12.50
C ASN A 164 -9.17 -11.89 -13.42
N CYS A 165 -8.95 -11.96 -14.75
CA CYS A 165 -9.99 -12.30 -15.74
C CYS A 165 -11.37 -11.65 -15.48
N PRO A 166 -11.46 -10.34 -15.35
CA PRO A 166 -12.67 -9.65 -14.93
C PRO A 166 -13.79 -9.78 -15.94
N SER A 167 -15.02 -9.56 -15.50
CA SER A 167 -16.16 -9.33 -16.39
C SER A 167 -16.45 -7.84 -16.52
N THR A 168 -16.77 -7.40 -17.74
CA THR A 168 -17.21 -6.04 -18.05
C THR A 168 -18.63 -6.04 -18.58
N TYR A 169 -19.37 -4.96 -18.33
CA TYR A 169 -20.77 -4.81 -18.79
C TYR A 169 -21.17 -3.34 -18.79
N GLY A 170 -22.35 -3.03 -19.36
CA GLY A 170 -22.95 -1.69 -19.33
C GLY A 170 -22.07 -0.63 -20.00
N ALA A 171 -21.41 -0.98 -21.08
CA ALA A 171 -20.52 -0.06 -21.79
C ALA A 171 -21.31 0.97 -22.60
N ASP A 172 -20.98 2.26 -22.42
CA ASP A 172 -21.37 3.38 -23.28
C ASP A 172 -20.07 4.03 -23.81
N VAL A 173 -19.64 3.61 -24.99
CA VAL A 173 -18.41 4.08 -25.65
C VAL A 173 -18.76 4.73 -26.97
N LYS A 174 -18.23 5.92 -27.22
CA LYS A 174 -18.50 6.74 -28.41
C LYS A 174 -17.23 7.13 -29.12
N VAL A 175 -17.22 6.98 -30.43
CA VAL A 175 -16.25 7.61 -31.32
C VAL A 175 -16.69 9.05 -31.52
N LEU A 176 -15.98 10.00 -30.91
CA LEU A 176 -16.35 11.41 -30.90
C LEU A 176 -15.86 12.13 -32.16
N SER A 177 -14.74 11.68 -32.72
CA SER A 177 -14.16 12.19 -33.97
C SER A 177 -13.20 11.16 -34.57
N GLY A 178 -12.58 11.44 -35.72
CA GLY A 178 -11.57 10.56 -36.31
C GLY A 178 -10.26 10.40 -35.52
N ASN A 179 -10.14 11.02 -34.35
CA ASN A 179 -8.98 10.90 -33.47
C ASN A 179 -9.34 10.91 -31.98
N ARG A 180 -10.61 10.75 -31.60
CA ARG A 180 -11.04 10.75 -30.19
C ARG A 180 -12.13 9.72 -29.94
N ILE A 181 -11.94 8.91 -28.89
CA ILE A 181 -12.87 7.92 -28.39
C ILE A 181 -12.97 8.04 -26.89
N ALA A 182 -14.20 8.07 -26.35
CA ALA A 182 -14.44 8.19 -24.94
C ALA A 182 -15.64 7.33 -24.51
N GLY A 183 -15.69 6.98 -23.24
CA GLY A 183 -16.82 6.21 -22.74
C GLY A 183 -16.63 5.76 -21.30
N SER A 184 -17.57 4.93 -20.87
CA SER A 184 -17.52 4.29 -19.57
C SER A 184 -18.09 2.86 -19.65
N TYR A 185 -17.70 2.04 -18.70
CA TYR A 185 -18.20 0.68 -18.53
C TYR A 185 -18.12 0.27 -17.06
N MET A 186 -18.88 -0.76 -16.70
CA MET A 186 -18.81 -1.39 -15.39
C MET A 186 -17.85 -2.56 -15.43
N ARG A 187 -17.06 -2.73 -14.38
CA ARG A 187 -16.15 -3.84 -14.19
C ARG A 187 -16.41 -4.57 -12.89
N ARG A 188 -16.34 -5.89 -12.93
CA ARG A 188 -16.37 -6.78 -11.78
C ARG A 188 -15.14 -7.70 -11.81
N GLY A 189 -14.36 -7.70 -10.74
CA GLY A 189 -13.23 -8.58 -10.49
C GLY A 189 -13.28 -9.08 -9.04
N TRP A 190 -12.14 -9.17 -8.39
CA TRP A 190 -12.03 -9.36 -6.94
C TRP A 190 -12.66 -8.19 -6.18
N ILE A 191 -12.42 -6.96 -6.66
CA ILE A 191 -13.09 -5.76 -6.15
C ILE A 191 -14.57 -5.77 -6.60
N ARG A 192 -15.45 -5.28 -5.71
CA ARG A 192 -16.88 -5.09 -6.00
C ARG A 192 -17.09 -4.27 -7.28
N PRO A 193 -18.23 -4.41 -7.97
CA PRO A 193 -18.47 -3.72 -9.24
C PRO A 193 -18.22 -2.22 -9.16
N ARG A 194 -17.39 -1.71 -10.07
CA ARG A 194 -17.03 -0.29 -10.17
C ARG A 194 -17.18 0.24 -11.60
N ARG A 195 -17.42 1.53 -11.72
CA ARG A 195 -17.40 2.22 -13.02
C ARG A 195 -15.96 2.59 -13.36
N LEU A 196 -15.64 2.47 -14.63
CA LEU A 196 -14.42 2.98 -15.25
C LEU A 196 -14.82 3.84 -16.44
N ALA A 197 -14.24 5.02 -16.55
CA ALA A 197 -14.48 5.92 -17.65
C ALA A 197 -13.15 6.47 -18.16
N PHE A 198 -13.06 6.65 -19.46
CA PHE A 198 -11.86 7.10 -20.14
C PHE A 198 -12.16 8.13 -21.23
N ASP A 199 -11.16 8.92 -21.58
CA ASP A 199 -11.12 9.79 -22.73
C ASP A 199 -9.78 9.66 -23.43
N PHE A 200 -9.78 9.11 -24.63
CA PHE A 200 -8.60 8.92 -25.47
C PHE A 200 -8.60 9.91 -26.63
N ALA A 201 -7.55 10.71 -26.72
CA ALA A 201 -7.30 11.61 -27.82
C ALA A 201 -5.95 11.27 -28.47
N PHE A 202 -5.95 11.11 -29.80
CA PHE A 202 -4.75 10.88 -30.60
C PHE A 202 -4.33 12.18 -31.31
N ASP A 203 -3.03 12.35 -31.53
CA ASP A 203 -2.46 13.50 -32.24
C ASP A 203 -2.81 13.54 -33.72
N ARG A 204 -3.27 12.42 -34.27
CA ARG A 204 -3.68 12.24 -35.67
C ARG A 204 -4.95 11.41 -35.80
N LYS A 205 -5.59 11.53 -36.97
CA LYS A 205 -6.74 10.69 -37.30
C LYS A 205 -6.27 9.29 -37.67
N TRP A 206 -7.04 8.28 -37.26
CA TRP A 206 -6.88 6.92 -37.78
C TRP A 206 -7.44 6.84 -39.20
N SER A 207 -6.85 5.99 -40.06
CA SER A 207 -7.32 5.69 -41.42
C SER A 207 -8.44 4.64 -41.41
N ALA A 208 -8.48 3.76 -40.38
CA ALA A 208 -9.54 2.81 -40.16
C ALA A 208 -9.78 2.56 -38.68
N LEU A 209 -11.05 2.21 -38.35
CA LEU A 209 -11.47 1.75 -37.04
C LEU A 209 -12.29 0.48 -37.23
N GLU A 210 -11.91 -0.58 -36.51
CA GLU A 210 -12.62 -1.86 -36.48
C GLU A 210 -13.03 -2.17 -35.05
N GLU A 211 -14.33 -2.50 -34.83
CA GLU A 211 -14.78 -3.09 -33.56
C GLU A 211 -14.68 -4.60 -33.65
N LEU A 212 -13.89 -5.22 -32.78
CA LEU A 212 -13.72 -6.66 -32.75
C LEU A 212 -14.95 -7.37 -32.15
N PRO A 213 -15.22 -8.62 -32.55
CA PRO A 213 -16.30 -9.41 -31.98
C PRO A 213 -16.22 -9.52 -30.46
N LYS A 214 -17.37 -9.34 -29.81
CA LYS A 214 -17.50 -9.49 -28.35
C LYS A 214 -17.63 -10.97 -27.99
N ALA A 215 -16.98 -11.39 -26.92
CA ALA A 215 -17.13 -12.74 -26.38
C ALA A 215 -18.49 -12.93 -25.70
N LYS A 216 -19.05 -11.84 -25.11
CA LYS A 216 -20.39 -11.81 -24.50
C LYS A 216 -21.11 -10.54 -24.95
N ARG A 217 -22.47 -10.62 -25.10
CA ARG A 217 -23.29 -9.53 -25.61
C ARG A 217 -23.05 -8.19 -24.89
N ASP A 218 -22.96 -8.21 -23.58
CA ASP A 218 -22.85 -7.00 -22.75
C ASP A 218 -21.39 -6.65 -22.38
N GLU A 219 -20.41 -7.37 -22.95
CA GLU A 219 -18.99 -7.09 -22.73
C GLU A 219 -18.59 -5.71 -23.28
N ALA A 220 -17.67 -5.02 -22.62
CA ALA A 220 -17.09 -3.79 -23.12
C ALA A 220 -16.39 -4.04 -24.48
N PRO A 221 -16.42 -3.08 -25.40
CA PRO A 221 -15.89 -3.28 -26.75
C PRO A 221 -14.34 -3.34 -26.77
N ARG A 222 -13.86 -3.87 -27.88
CA ARG A 222 -12.45 -3.79 -28.31
C ARG A 222 -12.40 -3.11 -29.65
N TYR A 223 -11.47 -2.17 -29.82
CA TYR A 223 -11.29 -1.45 -31.08
C TYR A 223 -9.86 -1.58 -31.59
N VAL A 224 -9.69 -1.83 -32.87
CA VAL A 224 -8.40 -1.69 -33.58
C VAL A 224 -8.44 -0.39 -34.36
N LEU A 225 -7.54 0.52 -34.02
CA LEU A 225 -7.34 1.80 -34.69
C LEU A 225 -6.13 1.67 -35.61
N THR A 226 -6.26 1.95 -36.90
CA THR A 226 -5.18 1.87 -37.89
C THR A 226 -4.70 3.26 -38.29
N PHE A 227 -3.38 3.45 -38.35
CA PHE A 227 -2.72 4.67 -38.74
C PHE A 227 -1.72 4.39 -39.86
N ASP A 228 -1.71 5.23 -40.89
CA ASP A 228 -0.69 5.18 -41.92
C ASP A 228 0.50 6.02 -41.47
N VAL A 229 1.66 5.39 -41.32
CA VAL A 229 2.86 6.01 -40.75
C VAL A 229 4.10 5.81 -41.65
N ALA A 230 4.97 6.77 -41.66
CA ALA A 230 6.32 6.69 -42.26
C ALA A 230 7.30 6.03 -41.25
N PRO A 231 8.42 5.44 -41.70
CA PRO A 231 9.46 4.95 -40.82
C PRO A 231 9.99 6.06 -39.88
N GLY A 232 10.03 5.77 -38.58
CA GLY A 232 10.44 6.72 -37.53
C GLY A 232 9.36 7.71 -37.10
N GLU A 233 8.18 7.64 -37.69
CA GLU A 233 7.07 8.53 -37.33
C GLU A 233 6.47 8.14 -35.97
N GLN A 234 5.89 9.13 -35.28
CA GLN A 234 5.30 8.97 -33.96
C GLN A 234 3.77 9.09 -34.01
N THR A 235 3.11 8.36 -33.13
CA THR A 235 1.69 8.54 -32.82
C THR A 235 1.58 8.73 -31.31
N CYS A 236 0.96 9.83 -30.88
CA CYS A 236 0.76 10.11 -29.46
C CYS A 236 -0.70 9.89 -29.07
N LEU A 237 -0.90 9.30 -27.88
CA LEU A 237 -2.20 9.12 -27.25
C LEU A 237 -2.16 9.85 -25.89
N LYS A 238 -3.15 10.71 -25.66
CA LYS A 238 -3.50 11.20 -24.32
C LYS A 238 -4.67 10.41 -23.78
N ALA A 239 -4.54 9.94 -22.54
CA ALA A 239 -5.53 9.11 -21.88
C ALA A 239 -5.93 9.74 -20.54
N GLY A 240 -7.19 10.14 -20.41
CA GLY A 240 -7.78 10.58 -19.15
C GLY A 240 -8.57 9.44 -18.51
N LEU A 241 -8.55 9.35 -17.18
CA LEU A 241 -9.25 8.35 -16.38
C LEU A 241 -10.20 9.03 -15.39
N SER A 242 -11.37 8.42 -15.14
CA SER A 242 -12.31 8.83 -14.09
C SER A 242 -13.20 7.65 -13.69
N MET A 243 -13.77 7.75 -12.47
CA MET A 243 -14.81 6.82 -12.01
C MET A 243 -16.22 7.43 -12.12
N THR A 244 -16.33 8.76 -12.34
CA THR A 244 -17.63 9.45 -12.37
C THR A 244 -18.31 9.40 -13.74
N GLY A 245 -17.55 9.27 -14.83
CA GLY A 245 -18.05 9.17 -16.20
C GLY A 245 -17.09 9.75 -17.23
N ALA A 246 -17.44 9.60 -18.53
CA ALA A 246 -16.59 10.08 -19.63
C ALA A 246 -16.33 11.59 -19.58
N GLU A 247 -17.29 12.40 -19.11
CA GLU A 247 -17.10 13.84 -18.89
C GLU A 247 -16.07 14.12 -17.81
N GLY A 248 -16.04 13.31 -16.73
CA GLY A 248 -15.02 13.38 -15.69
C GLY A 248 -13.62 13.06 -16.24
N ALA A 249 -13.52 12.00 -17.06
CA ALA A 249 -12.25 11.64 -17.70
C ALA A 249 -11.74 12.74 -18.65
N ALA A 250 -12.63 13.36 -19.41
CA ALA A 250 -12.31 14.49 -20.27
C ALA A 250 -11.84 15.73 -19.48
N ALA A 251 -12.52 16.03 -18.37
CA ALA A 251 -12.17 17.13 -17.49
C ALA A 251 -10.82 16.89 -16.81
N ASN A 252 -10.56 15.67 -16.34
CA ASN A 252 -9.28 15.26 -15.76
C ASN A 252 -8.15 15.40 -16.76
N LEU A 253 -8.36 14.91 -17.99
CA LEU A 253 -7.37 15.06 -19.06
C LEU A 253 -7.04 16.53 -19.34
N ALA A 254 -8.07 17.37 -19.48
CA ALA A 254 -7.92 18.80 -19.76
C ALA A 254 -7.23 19.57 -18.62
N ALA A 255 -7.47 19.17 -17.37
CA ALA A 255 -6.85 19.79 -16.20
C ALA A 255 -5.36 19.47 -16.05
N GLU A 256 -4.96 18.25 -16.46
CA GLU A 256 -3.61 17.73 -16.25
C GLU A 256 -2.69 17.97 -17.44
N ILE A 257 -3.24 17.85 -18.67
CA ILE A 257 -2.45 17.93 -19.92
C ILE A 257 -3.12 18.91 -20.88
N PRO A 258 -2.49 20.06 -21.17
CA PRO A 258 -3.06 21.03 -22.08
C PRO A 258 -3.49 20.41 -23.42
N ALA A 259 -4.64 20.84 -23.95
CA ALA A 259 -5.23 20.27 -25.17
C ALA A 259 -4.28 20.34 -26.38
N TRP A 260 -3.50 21.41 -26.47
CA TRP A 260 -2.54 21.66 -27.55
C TRP A 260 -1.20 20.94 -27.41
N SER A 261 -0.86 20.47 -26.19
CA SER A 261 0.45 19.85 -25.92
C SER A 261 0.42 18.35 -26.16
N TRP A 262 1.33 17.85 -26.96
CA TRP A 262 1.62 16.42 -27.19
C TRP A 262 3.03 16.05 -26.67
N ASP A 263 3.60 16.92 -25.84
CA ASP A 263 4.95 16.79 -25.31
C ASP A 263 4.98 15.82 -24.11
N LEU A 264 5.31 14.56 -24.39
CA LEU A 264 5.53 13.52 -23.38
C LEU A 264 6.67 13.89 -22.43
N ASP A 265 7.73 14.54 -22.93
CA ASP A 265 8.91 14.88 -22.14
C ASP A 265 8.60 15.99 -21.11
N ALA A 266 7.66 16.89 -21.43
CA ALA A 266 7.14 17.85 -20.46
C ALA A 266 6.36 17.15 -19.33
N VAL A 267 5.50 16.18 -19.63
CA VAL A 267 4.77 15.39 -18.63
C VAL A 267 5.73 14.58 -17.77
N ARG A 268 6.71 13.91 -18.40
CA ARG A 268 7.77 13.19 -17.70
C ARG A 268 8.57 14.07 -16.73
N THR A 269 8.90 15.30 -17.18
CA THR A 269 9.62 16.26 -16.34
C THR A 269 8.78 16.68 -15.15
N ALA A 270 7.50 17.02 -15.34
CA ALA A 270 6.59 17.37 -14.25
C ALA A 270 6.40 16.22 -13.25
N ALA A 271 6.28 14.99 -13.73
CA ALA A 271 6.20 13.79 -12.88
C ALA A 271 7.47 13.61 -12.03
N ARG A 272 8.66 13.68 -12.66
CA ARG A 272 9.94 13.62 -11.96
C ARG A 272 10.05 14.71 -10.88
N ASP A 273 9.66 15.94 -11.20
CA ASP A 273 9.76 17.07 -10.27
C ASP A 273 8.81 16.91 -9.09
N SER A 274 7.61 16.31 -9.29
CA SER A 274 6.70 15.98 -8.20
C SER A 274 7.27 14.92 -7.25
N TRP A 275 7.96 13.91 -7.79
CA TRP A 275 8.66 12.91 -7.00
C TRP A 275 9.85 13.52 -6.24
N ASN A 276 10.65 14.36 -6.88
CA ASN A 276 11.77 15.06 -6.23
C ASN A 276 11.31 15.96 -5.09
N ALA A 277 10.18 16.67 -5.25
CA ALA A 277 9.60 17.47 -4.18
C ALA A 277 9.19 16.62 -2.96
N LEU A 278 8.68 15.40 -3.19
CA LEU A 278 8.39 14.46 -2.12
C LEU A 278 9.65 13.92 -1.47
N PHE A 279 10.62 13.45 -2.25
CA PHE A 279 11.88 12.88 -1.74
C PHE A 279 12.70 13.91 -0.95
N ALA A 280 12.62 15.18 -1.29
CA ALA A 280 13.28 16.27 -0.56
C ALA A 280 12.76 16.43 0.87
N ARG A 281 11.59 15.86 1.21
CA ARG A 281 11.08 15.86 2.60
C ARG A 281 11.80 14.88 3.52
N ALA A 282 12.55 13.94 2.97
CA ALA A 282 13.26 12.93 3.76
C ALA A 282 14.59 12.58 3.10
N VAL A 283 15.59 13.42 3.33
CA VAL A 283 16.91 13.29 2.72
C VAL A 283 17.81 12.43 3.58
N VAL A 284 18.59 11.53 2.95
CA VAL A 284 19.50 10.62 3.63
C VAL A 284 20.94 10.81 3.15
N GLU A 285 21.90 10.76 4.08
CA GLU A 285 23.32 10.57 3.80
C GLU A 285 23.66 9.08 3.83
N GLY A 286 24.57 8.62 2.98
CA GLY A 286 25.01 7.24 2.90
C GLY A 286 25.53 6.88 1.51
N ASP A 287 25.86 5.60 1.34
CA ASP A 287 26.30 5.06 0.06
C ASP A 287 25.14 4.91 -0.95
N ASP A 288 25.47 4.52 -2.17
CA ASP A 288 24.49 4.37 -3.25
C ASP A 288 23.46 3.27 -2.96
N LEU A 289 23.82 2.21 -2.25
CA LEU A 289 22.91 1.13 -1.89
C LEU A 289 21.85 1.62 -0.91
N LEU A 290 22.27 2.32 0.13
CA LEU A 290 21.37 2.91 1.11
C LEU A 290 20.40 3.90 0.43
N LYS A 291 20.92 4.81 -0.41
CA LYS A 291 20.12 5.80 -1.13
C LYS A 291 19.09 5.12 -2.05
N LYS A 292 19.51 4.07 -2.77
CA LYS A 292 18.59 3.31 -3.61
C LYS A 292 17.45 2.69 -2.80
N ASN A 293 17.75 1.97 -1.74
CA ASN A 293 16.72 1.35 -0.90
C ASN A 293 15.81 2.40 -0.26
N TRP A 294 16.37 3.52 0.23
CA TRP A 294 15.63 4.61 0.86
C TRP A 294 14.64 5.28 -0.10
N TYR A 295 15.10 5.75 -1.25
CA TYR A 295 14.23 6.45 -2.19
C TYR A 295 13.28 5.49 -2.93
N THR A 296 13.67 4.23 -3.14
CA THR A 296 12.76 3.20 -3.66
C THR A 296 11.67 2.87 -2.64
N GLY A 297 11.99 2.77 -1.36
CA GLY A 297 11.00 2.61 -0.29
C GLY A 297 9.99 3.75 -0.26
N PHE A 298 10.44 5.00 -0.36
CA PHE A 298 9.55 6.16 -0.49
C PHE A 298 8.72 6.11 -1.79
N TYR A 299 9.30 5.68 -2.91
CA TYR A 299 8.56 5.51 -4.16
C TYR A 299 7.41 4.51 -4.02
N HIS A 300 7.66 3.33 -3.44
CA HIS A 300 6.62 2.34 -3.19
C HIS A 300 5.53 2.88 -2.25
N LEU A 301 5.92 3.46 -1.11
CA LEU A 301 5.00 4.00 -0.10
C LEU A 301 4.06 5.07 -0.66
N TYR A 302 4.48 5.85 -1.65
CA TYR A 302 3.69 6.94 -2.21
C TYR A 302 3.11 6.65 -3.62
N SER A 303 3.38 5.47 -4.16
CA SER A 303 2.67 4.96 -5.34
C SER A 303 1.20 4.63 -5.02
N GLN A 304 0.91 4.35 -3.75
CA GLN A 304 -0.42 4.15 -3.16
C GLN A 304 -0.45 4.79 -1.75
N PRO A 305 -1.64 5.09 -1.17
CA PRO A 305 -2.97 4.95 -1.75
C PRO A 305 -3.20 5.90 -2.93
N ASN A 306 -4.20 5.59 -3.76
CA ASN A 306 -4.51 6.38 -4.95
C ASN A 306 -5.64 7.38 -4.68
N ASP A 307 -5.47 8.63 -5.10
CA ASP A 307 -6.52 9.65 -5.03
C ASP A 307 -7.42 9.58 -6.26
N TRP A 308 -8.62 9.03 -6.07
CA TRP A 308 -9.62 8.82 -7.12
C TRP A 308 -10.68 9.91 -7.22
N ALA A 309 -10.48 11.06 -6.59
CA ALA A 309 -11.29 12.22 -6.87
C ALA A 309 -10.92 12.83 -8.23
N ASP A 310 -11.91 13.17 -9.04
CA ASP A 310 -11.74 13.96 -10.26
C ASP A 310 -11.16 15.34 -9.94
N ALA A 311 -10.71 16.07 -10.94
CA ALA A 311 -10.09 17.39 -10.78
C ALA A 311 -11.04 18.42 -10.11
N ASP A 312 -12.35 18.22 -10.22
CA ASP A 312 -13.39 19.03 -9.58
C ASP A 312 -13.83 18.49 -8.20
N GLY A 313 -13.15 17.46 -7.68
CA GLY A 313 -13.41 16.85 -6.38
C GLY A 313 -14.54 15.83 -6.37
N ARG A 314 -15.17 15.51 -7.51
CA ARG A 314 -16.17 14.43 -7.60
C ARG A 314 -15.53 13.06 -7.46
N TYR A 315 -16.25 12.14 -6.82
CA TYR A 315 -15.85 10.74 -6.69
C TYR A 315 -17.07 9.81 -6.64
N VAL A 316 -16.89 8.52 -6.86
CA VAL A 316 -17.94 7.51 -6.69
C VAL A 316 -17.75 6.83 -5.33
N ALA A 317 -18.74 6.99 -4.46
CA ALA A 317 -18.75 6.38 -3.13
C ALA A 317 -19.07 4.89 -3.15
N GLY A 318 -18.89 4.22 -2.00
CA GLY A 318 -19.15 2.78 -1.82
C GLY A 318 -20.53 2.31 -2.27
N ASP A 319 -21.57 3.13 -2.08
CA ASP A 319 -22.94 2.87 -2.54
C ASP A 319 -23.17 3.12 -4.04
N GLY A 320 -22.14 3.48 -4.80
CA GLY A 320 -22.19 3.74 -6.24
C GLY A 320 -22.67 5.13 -6.64
N LYS A 321 -22.98 6.02 -5.68
CA LYS A 321 -23.40 7.39 -5.95
C LYS A 321 -22.22 8.32 -6.11
N THR A 322 -22.32 9.25 -7.05
CA THR A 322 -21.35 10.34 -7.19
C THR A 322 -21.56 11.39 -6.10
N ARG A 323 -20.48 11.77 -5.45
CA ARG A 323 -20.40 12.80 -4.41
C ARG A 323 -19.25 13.76 -4.69
N VAL A 324 -19.18 14.85 -3.91
CA VAL A 324 -18.05 15.79 -3.93
C VAL A 324 -17.31 15.66 -2.62
N SER A 325 -15.99 15.52 -2.68
CA SER A 325 -15.13 15.46 -1.50
C SER A 325 -15.03 16.82 -0.81
N ARG A 326 -14.93 16.82 0.52
CA ARG A 326 -14.77 18.03 1.34
C ARG A 326 -13.46 18.77 1.05
N ASP A 327 -12.41 18.01 0.82
CA ASP A 327 -11.03 18.49 0.64
C ASP A 327 -10.49 18.23 -0.78
N GLY A 328 -11.40 17.90 -1.71
CA GLY A 328 -11.06 17.62 -3.12
C GLY A 328 -10.31 16.31 -3.34
N ARG A 329 -10.25 15.42 -2.33
CA ARG A 329 -9.53 14.15 -2.40
C ARG A 329 -10.41 12.98 -1.92
N TYR A 330 -10.23 11.81 -2.54
CA TYR A 330 -10.88 10.56 -2.14
C TYR A 330 -9.93 9.41 -2.38
N PHE A 331 -9.41 8.84 -1.32
CA PHE A 331 -8.40 7.80 -1.41
C PHE A 331 -8.99 6.40 -1.57
N THR A 332 -8.33 5.59 -2.36
CA THR A 332 -8.57 4.15 -2.51
C THR A 332 -7.23 3.41 -2.48
N THR A 333 -7.24 2.09 -2.61
CA THR A 333 -6.05 1.25 -2.39
C THR A 333 -5.49 1.45 -0.98
N LEU A 334 -6.42 1.39 -0.02
CA LEU A 334 -6.12 1.43 1.41
C LEU A 334 -6.14 0.00 1.94
N SER A 335 -4.98 -0.64 1.99
CA SER A 335 -4.78 -1.96 2.60
C SER A 335 -4.56 -1.78 4.10
N LEU A 336 -5.65 -1.47 4.80
CA LEU A 336 -5.59 -0.96 6.18
C LEU A 336 -5.05 -1.98 7.18
N TRP A 337 -5.28 -3.29 6.96
CA TRP A 337 -4.71 -4.36 7.79
C TRP A 337 -3.18 -4.32 7.83
N ASP A 338 -2.58 -3.91 6.70
CA ASP A 338 -1.14 -3.78 6.51
C ASP A 338 -0.67 -2.39 6.96
N THR A 339 -1.21 -1.36 6.32
CA THR A 339 -0.66 0.01 6.33
C THR A 339 -0.88 0.77 7.64
N PHE A 340 -1.82 0.35 8.51
CA PHE A 340 -2.01 0.98 9.82
C PHE A 340 -0.75 0.89 10.69
N ARG A 341 0.10 -0.14 10.46
CA ARG A 341 1.24 -0.49 11.31
C ARG A 341 2.40 0.51 11.21
N ALA A 342 2.77 0.92 9.98
CA ALA A 342 3.87 1.87 9.77
C ALA A 342 3.60 2.91 8.69
N ALA A 343 2.91 2.58 7.58
CA ALA A 343 2.69 3.52 6.49
C ALA A 343 1.88 4.75 6.94
N HIS A 344 0.71 4.55 7.58
CA HIS A 344 -0.09 5.66 8.10
C HIS A 344 0.63 6.46 9.19
N PRO A 345 1.31 5.85 10.19
CA PRO A 345 2.17 6.59 11.11
C PRO A 345 3.24 7.43 10.42
N LEU A 346 3.86 6.95 9.32
CA LEU A 346 4.88 7.71 8.58
C LEU A 346 4.28 8.92 7.87
N TYR A 347 3.06 8.81 7.32
CA TYR A 347 2.35 9.95 6.74
C TYR A 347 2.14 11.08 7.77
N THR A 348 1.91 10.76 9.04
CA THR A 348 1.75 11.79 10.09
C THR A 348 3.03 12.59 10.35
N VAL A 349 4.19 12.11 9.90
CA VAL A 349 5.49 12.76 10.06
C VAL A 349 5.90 13.50 8.78
N VAL A 350 5.90 12.80 7.64
CA VAL A 350 6.50 13.29 6.38
C VAL A 350 5.48 14.02 5.49
N THR A 351 4.23 13.58 5.49
CA THR A 351 3.16 14.13 4.63
C THR A 351 1.87 14.37 5.41
N PRO A 352 1.90 15.19 6.48
CA PRO A 352 0.75 15.40 7.36
C PRO A 352 -0.49 15.95 6.64
N GLU A 353 -0.32 16.55 5.47
CA GLU A 353 -1.41 17.08 4.64
C GLU A 353 -2.36 16.03 4.07
N ILE A 354 -1.95 14.75 4.02
CA ILE A 354 -2.85 13.69 3.53
C ILE A 354 -3.65 13.01 4.65
N VAL A 355 -3.26 13.20 5.91
CA VAL A 355 -3.87 12.48 7.05
C VAL A 355 -5.36 12.82 7.17
N THR A 356 -5.72 14.08 7.18
CA THR A 356 -7.13 14.51 7.24
C THR A 356 -7.94 14.03 6.03
N PRO A 357 -7.49 14.17 4.77
CA PRO A 357 -8.17 13.61 3.61
C PRO A 357 -8.37 12.08 3.67
N VAL A 358 -7.41 11.34 4.18
CA VAL A 358 -7.57 9.89 4.39
C VAL A 358 -8.68 9.62 5.42
N VAL A 359 -8.66 10.29 6.58
CA VAL A 359 -9.72 10.12 7.58
C VAL A 359 -11.10 10.50 7.01
N ASN A 360 -11.21 11.62 6.29
CA ASN A 360 -12.46 12.02 5.64
C ASN A 360 -12.94 10.98 4.60
N THR A 361 -12.03 10.32 3.91
CA THR A 361 -12.35 9.18 3.02
C THR A 361 -12.93 8.01 3.80
N LEU A 362 -12.32 7.62 4.93
CA LEU A 362 -12.83 6.54 5.79
C LEU A 362 -14.23 6.86 6.32
N LEU A 363 -14.47 8.11 6.71
CA LEU A 363 -15.81 8.58 7.13
C LEU A 363 -16.82 8.61 5.97
N ALA A 364 -16.37 8.89 4.75
CA ALA A 364 -17.24 8.82 3.56
C ALA A 364 -17.65 7.35 3.24
N HIS A 365 -16.80 6.36 3.52
CA HIS A 365 -17.18 4.95 3.48
C HIS A 365 -18.26 4.63 4.53
N PHE A 366 -18.08 5.10 5.78
CA PHE A 366 -19.08 4.92 6.82
C PHE A 366 -20.45 5.49 6.39
N GLU A 367 -20.48 6.70 5.80
CA GLU A 367 -21.73 7.30 5.30
C GLU A 367 -22.37 6.52 4.16
N ALA A 368 -21.58 5.93 3.29
CA ALA A 368 -22.08 5.23 2.11
C ALA A 368 -22.49 3.79 2.42
N GLU A 369 -21.79 3.11 3.34
CA GLU A 369 -21.88 1.67 3.56
C GLU A 369 -22.31 1.30 4.98
N GLY A 370 -22.46 2.29 5.90
CA GLY A 370 -22.93 2.08 7.28
C GLY A 370 -21.85 1.59 8.25
N ARG A 371 -20.60 1.43 7.78
CA ARG A 371 -19.46 1.03 8.59
C ARG A 371 -18.14 1.54 7.99
N LEU A 372 -17.08 1.55 8.79
CA LEU A 372 -15.74 1.81 8.29
C LEU A 372 -15.26 0.64 7.40
N PRO A 373 -14.43 0.88 6.39
CA PRO A 373 -13.95 -0.17 5.51
C PRO A 373 -12.92 -1.05 6.24
N VAL A 374 -12.93 -2.36 5.96
CA VAL A 374 -11.82 -3.25 6.32
C VAL A 374 -10.62 -2.95 5.44
N LEU A 375 -10.82 -3.00 4.14
CA LEU A 375 -9.90 -2.50 3.10
C LEU A 375 -10.71 -1.64 2.12
N SER A 376 -10.08 -0.69 1.43
CA SER A 376 -10.73 0.10 0.40
C SER A 376 -10.01 -0.04 -0.94
N TYR A 377 -10.65 -0.70 -1.89
CA TYR A 377 -10.16 -0.82 -3.25
C TYR A 377 -11.22 -0.40 -4.26
N GLY A 378 -10.83 0.36 -5.28
CA GLY A 378 -11.77 0.87 -6.28
C GLY A 378 -12.88 1.74 -5.69
N GLY A 379 -12.62 2.43 -4.58
CA GLY A 379 -13.61 3.23 -3.85
C GLY A 379 -14.67 2.39 -3.12
N LYS A 380 -14.49 1.07 -2.98
CA LYS A 380 -15.40 0.12 -2.35
C LYS A 380 -14.74 -0.55 -1.15
N ASN A 381 -15.54 -0.86 -0.12
CA ASN A 381 -15.06 -1.74 0.93
C ASN A 381 -14.89 -3.17 0.41
N VAL A 382 -13.78 -3.80 0.82
CA VAL A 382 -13.47 -5.21 0.57
C VAL A 382 -13.21 -5.89 1.90
N ASP A 383 -14.02 -6.93 2.21
CA ASP A 383 -13.96 -7.67 3.47
C ASP A 383 -12.99 -8.87 3.38
N CYS A 384 -11.78 -8.64 2.89
CA CYS A 384 -10.79 -9.70 2.69
C CYS A 384 -10.14 -10.09 4.01
N MET A 385 -9.62 -9.11 4.76
CA MET A 385 -8.88 -9.32 6.00
C MET A 385 -9.77 -9.32 7.26
N ILE A 386 -9.15 -9.44 8.43
CA ILE A 386 -9.77 -9.43 9.75
C ILE A 386 -9.51 -8.09 10.47
N GLY A 387 -10.19 -7.85 11.60
CA GLY A 387 -10.14 -6.56 12.28
C GLY A 387 -10.78 -5.42 11.48
N ASN A 388 -10.70 -4.20 11.98
CA ASN A 388 -11.10 -3.00 11.26
C ASN A 388 -10.11 -1.86 11.52
N HIS A 389 -8.99 -1.91 10.83
CA HIS A 389 -7.86 -1.01 11.11
C HIS A 389 -7.99 0.39 10.47
N ALA A 390 -9.14 0.74 9.92
CA ALA A 390 -9.54 2.13 9.77
C ALA A 390 -9.62 2.84 11.14
N ILE A 391 -9.95 2.09 12.20
CA ILE A 391 -10.10 2.60 13.57
C ILE A 391 -8.78 3.15 14.12
N PRO A 392 -7.67 2.37 14.20
CA PRO A 392 -6.40 2.92 14.65
C PRO A 392 -5.91 4.09 13.80
N VAL A 393 -6.15 4.11 12.48
CA VAL A 393 -5.77 5.23 11.61
C VAL A 393 -6.51 6.52 12.00
N ILE A 394 -7.82 6.45 12.23
CA ILE A 394 -8.63 7.61 12.66
C ILE A 394 -8.20 8.09 14.04
N VAL A 395 -8.03 7.16 14.97
CA VAL A 395 -7.72 7.46 16.37
C VAL A 395 -6.32 8.02 16.52
N ASP A 396 -5.33 7.44 15.83
CA ASP A 396 -3.96 7.95 15.79
C ASP A 396 -3.91 9.39 15.26
N ALA A 397 -4.64 9.67 14.18
CA ALA A 397 -4.75 11.03 13.64
C ALA A 397 -5.30 12.00 14.68
N TYR A 398 -6.36 11.61 15.41
CA TYR A 398 -6.93 12.47 16.47
C TYR A 398 -5.95 12.71 17.63
N LEU A 399 -5.32 11.64 18.13
CA LEU A 399 -4.37 11.72 19.25
C LEU A 399 -3.12 12.55 18.89
N LYS A 400 -2.69 12.51 17.63
CA LYS A 400 -1.60 13.33 17.09
C LYS A 400 -1.98 14.77 16.76
N GLY A 401 -3.21 15.19 17.07
CA GLY A 401 -3.64 16.57 16.95
C GLY A 401 -4.25 16.99 15.62
N PHE A 402 -4.49 16.06 14.69
CA PHE A 402 -5.24 16.36 13.46
C PHE A 402 -6.71 16.62 13.79
N ARG A 403 -7.24 17.76 13.33
CA ARG A 403 -8.59 18.24 13.68
C ARG A 403 -9.42 18.66 12.45
N GLY A 404 -8.97 18.35 11.24
CA GLY A 404 -9.67 18.69 10.00
C GLY A 404 -10.84 17.76 9.65
N PHE A 405 -11.27 16.92 10.59
CA PHE A 405 -12.43 16.03 10.47
C PHE A 405 -13.34 16.13 11.70
N ASP A 406 -14.59 15.69 11.55
CA ASP A 406 -15.58 15.70 12.62
C ASP A 406 -15.33 14.53 13.59
N ALA A 407 -14.86 14.85 14.79
CA ALA A 407 -14.47 13.86 15.81
C ALA A 407 -15.68 13.10 16.40
N GLU A 408 -16.83 13.75 16.56
CA GLU A 408 -18.06 13.10 17.06
C GLU A 408 -18.60 12.10 16.04
N ARG A 409 -18.57 12.48 14.77
CA ARG A 409 -18.93 11.59 13.67
C ARG A 409 -17.93 10.44 13.54
N ALA A 410 -16.64 10.69 13.70
CA ALA A 410 -15.61 9.65 13.71
C ALA A 410 -15.83 8.67 14.87
N TYR A 411 -16.16 9.17 16.06
CA TYR A 411 -16.51 8.31 17.20
C TYR A 411 -17.75 7.46 16.92
N THR A 412 -18.78 8.05 16.32
CA THR A 412 -19.99 7.31 15.90
C THR A 412 -19.65 6.21 14.90
N ALA A 413 -18.77 6.49 13.92
CA ALA A 413 -18.34 5.52 12.93
C ALA A 413 -17.55 4.36 13.59
N VAL A 414 -16.64 4.67 14.51
CA VAL A 414 -15.85 3.68 15.28
C VAL A 414 -16.76 2.80 16.11
N THR A 415 -17.64 3.39 16.92
CA THR A 415 -18.53 2.63 17.82
C THR A 415 -19.51 1.78 17.03
N ASN A 416 -20.11 2.31 15.95
CA ASN A 416 -21.02 1.56 15.10
C ASN A 416 -20.31 0.35 14.48
N THR A 417 -19.11 0.55 13.93
CA THR A 417 -18.32 -0.53 13.31
C THR A 417 -18.01 -1.66 14.30
N LEU A 418 -17.76 -1.37 15.59
CA LEU A 418 -17.39 -2.33 16.61
C LEU A 418 -18.57 -2.94 17.37
N THR A 419 -19.81 -2.48 17.16
CA THR A 419 -20.97 -2.93 17.96
C THR A 419 -22.18 -3.32 17.13
N VAL A 420 -22.29 -2.85 15.89
CA VAL A 420 -23.42 -3.16 15.02
C VAL A 420 -23.02 -4.22 14.02
N LYS A 421 -23.78 -5.33 13.99
CA LYS A 421 -23.59 -6.38 13.00
C LYS A 421 -23.92 -5.87 11.61
N HIS A 422 -22.95 -5.92 10.71
CA HIS A 422 -23.15 -5.57 9.31
C HIS A 422 -23.52 -6.80 8.48
N PRO A 423 -24.62 -6.79 7.70
CA PRO A 423 -25.09 -7.98 6.98
C PRO A 423 -24.08 -8.52 5.97
N ASP A 424 -23.27 -7.65 5.37
CA ASP A 424 -22.28 -8.02 4.35
C ASP A 424 -20.93 -8.48 4.93
N ASN A 425 -20.74 -8.42 6.26
CA ASN A 425 -19.52 -8.92 6.90
C ASN A 425 -19.79 -10.12 7.82
N PRO A 426 -19.68 -11.35 7.32
CA PRO A 426 -19.86 -12.54 8.12
C PRO A 426 -18.73 -12.77 9.12
N LYS A 427 -17.60 -12.08 8.98
CA LYS A 427 -16.44 -12.22 9.88
C LYS A 427 -16.67 -11.54 11.23
N GLU A 428 -17.50 -10.51 11.30
CA GLU A 428 -17.86 -9.79 12.53
C GLU A 428 -19.12 -10.37 13.15
N ASN A 429 -18.99 -10.99 14.32
CA ASN A 429 -20.11 -11.49 15.09
C ASN A 429 -19.98 -10.99 16.52
N TRP A 430 -20.46 -9.76 16.75
CA TRP A 430 -20.34 -9.08 18.04
C TRP A 430 -21.09 -9.79 19.15
N ASP A 431 -22.23 -10.46 18.86
CA ASP A 431 -22.99 -11.25 19.86
C ASP A 431 -22.16 -12.40 20.43
N LEU A 432 -21.39 -13.09 19.59
CA LEU A 432 -20.48 -14.14 20.04
C LEU A 432 -19.30 -13.55 20.81
N TYR A 433 -18.70 -12.50 20.27
CA TYR A 433 -17.54 -11.84 20.86
C TYR A 433 -17.85 -11.29 22.25
N ASP A 434 -19.00 -10.63 22.44
CA ASP A 434 -19.42 -10.08 23.72
C ASP A 434 -19.83 -11.17 24.72
N ARG A 435 -20.48 -12.24 24.23
CA ARG A 435 -20.94 -13.36 25.10
C ARG A 435 -19.77 -14.12 25.70
N TYR A 436 -18.76 -14.43 24.91
CA TYR A 436 -17.65 -15.29 25.34
C TYR A 436 -16.40 -14.52 25.75
N GLY A 437 -16.25 -13.27 25.33
CA GLY A 437 -15.02 -12.50 25.45
C GLY A 437 -13.92 -12.98 24.49
N TYR A 438 -14.28 -13.69 23.44
CA TYR A 438 -13.44 -14.16 22.34
C TYR A 438 -14.31 -14.78 21.23
N TYR A 439 -13.74 -15.04 20.08
CA TYR A 439 -14.38 -15.82 19.01
C TYR A 439 -14.17 -17.34 19.29
N PRO A 440 -15.22 -18.10 19.61
CA PRO A 440 -15.08 -19.54 19.90
C PRO A 440 -14.70 -20.34 18.65
N CYS A 441 -13.64 -21.12 18.72
CA CYS A 441 -13.08 -21.87 17.59
C CYS A 441 -13.94 -23.05 17.11
N ASP A 442 -14.94 -23.50 17.91
CA ASP A 442 -15.93 -24.51 17.54
C ASP A 442 -17.15 -23.92 16.80
N VAL A 443 -17.31 -22.59 16.80
CA VAL A 443 -18.35 -21.84 16.07
C VAL A 443 -17.76 -21.12 14.87
N ILE A 444 -16.71 -20.32 15.10
CA ILE A 444 -15.94 -19.64 14.07
C ILE A 444 -14.82 -20.59 13.64
N ARG A 445 -14.99 -21.25 12.52
CA ARG A 445 -14.09 -22.33 12.12
C ARG A 445 -12.72 -21.90 11.62
N GLY A 446 -12.55 -20.62 11.31
CA GLY A 446 -11.27 -20.07 10.88
C GLY A 446 -10.89 -18.81 11.64
N GLU A 447 -9.59 -18.59 11.88
CA GLU A 447 -9.00 -17.32 12.33
C GLU A 447 -9.46 -16.87 13.74
N SER A 448 -9.94 -17.79 14.60
CA SER A 448 -10.60 -17.43 15.87
C SER A 448 -9.69 -16.66 16.84
N VAL A 449 -8.40 -17.01 16.90
CA VAL A 449 -7.38 -16.33 17.72
C VAL A 449 -7.03 -14.99 17.12
N SER A 450 -6.69 -14.95 15.83
CA SER A 450 -6.31 -13.72 15.13
C SER A 450 -7.42 -12.67 15.24
N ARG A 451 -8.67 -13.04 14.95
CA ARG A 451 -9.83 -12.13 15.08
C ARG A 451 -9.99 -11.59 16.49
N THR A 452 -9.84 -12.44 17.51
CA THR A 452 -9.94 -12.00 18.89
C THR A 452 -8.86 -11.00 19.25
N MET A 453 -7.60 -11.25 18.85
CA MET A 453 -6.47 -10.40 19.17
C MET A 453 -6.57 -9.05 18.45
N GLU A 454 -6.89 -9.04 17.16
CA GLU A 454 -6.99 -7.81 16.38
C GLU A 454 -8.20 -6.96 16.79
N CYS A 455 -9.38 -7.57 17.02
CA CYS A 455 -10.51 -6.83 17.57
C CYS A 455 -10.20 -6.26 18.96
N SER A 456 -9.42 -6.96 19.80
CA SER A 456 -8.99 -6.43 21.09
C SER A 456 -8.12 -5.18 20.97
N TYR A 457 -7.31 -5.10 19.92
CA TYR A 457 -6.53 -3.90 19.62
C TYR A 457 -7.42 -2.76 19.11
N ASP A 458 -8.34 -3.02 18.18
CA ASP A 458 -9.31 -2.02 17.70
C ASP A 458 -10.17 -1.47 18.85
N ASP A 459 -10.61 -2.35 19.78
CA ASP A 459 -11.33 -1.95 21.00
C ASP A 459 -10.48 -1.06 21.91
N TRP A 460 -9.18 -1.34 22.05
CA TRP A 460 -8.28 -0.45 22.79
C TRP A 460 -8.19 0.92 22.14
N CYS A 461 -8.07 0.98 20.83
CA CYS A 461 -8.08 2.25 20.09
C CYS A 461 -9.39 3.02 20.32
N ALA A 462 -10.54 2.35 20.27
CA ALA A 462 -11.84 2.96 20.56
C ALA A 462 -11.94 3.45 22.01
N SER A 463 -11.36 2.72 22.97
CA SER A 463 -11.32 3.11 24.38
C SER A 463 -10.53 4.42 24.59
N VAL A 464 -9.32 4.51 24.05
CA VAL A 464 -8.50 5.72 24.18
C VAL A 464 -9.09 6.90 23.42
N PHE A 465 -9.79 6.67 22.31
CA PHE A 465 -10.54 7.70 21.61
C PHE A 465 -11.72 8.22 22.43
N ALA A 466 -12.52 7.32 23.01
CA ALA A 466 -13.61 7.66 23.92
C ALA A 466 -13.11 8.49 25.11
N GLN A 467 -12.00 8.08 25.72
CA GLN A 467 -11.37 8.81 26.82
C GLN A 467 -10.96 10.23 26.38
N ALA A 468 -10.32 10.36 25.21
CA ALA A 468 -9.90 11.67 24.67
C ALA A 468 -11.08 12.61 24.37
N LEU A 469 -12.27 12.04 24.09
CA LEU A 469 -13.52 12.78 23.87
C LEU A 469 -14.37 12.96 25.15
N GLY A 470 -13.89 12.49 26.32
CA GLY A 470 -14.64 12.59 27.59
C GLY A 470 -15.85 11.65 27.70
N LYS A 471 -15.91 10.58 26.93
CA LYS A 471 -17.01 9.61 26.88
C LYS A 471 -16.70 8.40 27.80
N ALA A 472 -16.91 8.59 29.11
CA ALA A 472 -16.49 7.65 30.15
C ALA A 472 -17.07 6.24 29.97
N ASP A 473 -18.37 6.10 29.65
CA ASP A 473 -19.03 4.80 29.47
C ASP A 473 -18.45 4.02 28.29
N GLY A 474 -18.22 4.72 27.15
CA GLY A 474 -17.59 4.13 25.99
C GLY A 474 -16.15 3.72 26.27
N ALA A 475 -15.39 4.55 26.97
CA ALA A 475 -14.02 4.22 27.37
C ALA A 475 -13.97 2.95 28.23
N ALA A 476 -14.85 2.82 29.22
CA ALA A 476 -14.94 1.63 30.09
C ALA A 476 -15.39 0.35 29.32
N PHE A 477 -16.38 0.50 28.44
CA PHE A 477 -16.88 -0.60 27.61
C PHE A 477 -15.79 -1.19 26.73
N PHE A 478 -15.11 -0.35 25.94
CA PHE A 478 -14.08 -0.80 25.03
C PHE A 478 -12.79 -1.24 25.77
N ALA A 479 -12.44 -0.61 26.92
CA ALA A 479 -11.30 -1.05 27.73
C ALA A 479 -11.47 -2.49 28.26
N LYS A 480 -12.71 -2.90 28.59
CA LYS A 480 -13.00 -4.29 28.95
C LYS A 480 -12.73 -5.26 27.79
N ARG A 481 -13.19 -4.90 26.58
CA ARG A 481 -13.01 -5.73 25.38
C ARG A 481 -11.55 -5.75 24.92
N ALA A 482 -10.81 -4.69 25.10
CA ALA A 482 -9.38 -4.60 24.81
C ALA A 482 -8.53 -5.65 25.57
N ALA A 483 -9.05 -6.19 26.68
CA ALA A 483 -8.41 -7.25 27.46
C ALA A 483 -8.76 -8.68 26.99
N TYR A 484 -9.60 -8.84 25.98
CA TYR A 484 -10.10 -10.16 25.54
C TYR A 484 -9.02 -11.05 24.92
N TRP A 485 -7.90 -10.48 24.44
CA TRP A 485 -6.73 -11.25 24.02
C TRP A 485 -6.29 -12.27 25.09
N LYS A 486 -6.46 -11.96 26.39
CA LYS A 486 -6.12 -12.84 27.51
C LYS A 486 -6.91 -14.14 27.51
N ASN A 487 -8.11 -14.14 26.91
CA ASN A 487 -8.98 -15.32 26.86
C ASN A 487 -8.53 -16.35 25.82
N VAL A 488 -7.75 -15.94 24.83
CA VAL A 488 -7.19 -16.83 23.78
C VAL A 488 -5.68 -17.04 23.93
N PHE A 489 -5.06 -16.51 24.99
CA PHE A 489 -3.68 -16.81 25.36
C PHE A 489 -3.64 -17.96 26.35
N ASP A 490 -2.98 -19.08 25.99
CA ASP A 490 -2.79 -20.22 26.85
C ASP A 490 -1.47 -20.10 27.62
N PRO A 491 -1.48 -19.73 28.92
CA PRO A 491 -0.26 -19.50 29.69
C PRO A 491 0.53 -20.79 29.97
N SER A 492 -0.08 -21.96 29.83
CA SER A 492 0.60 -23.24 30.06
C SER A 492 1.59 -23.58 28.95
N ILE A 493 1.30 -23.16 27.73
CA ILE A 493 2.15 -23.37 26.56
C ILE A 493 2.73 -22.05 26.02
N LYS A 494 2.28 -20.88 26.53
CA LYS A 494 2.72 -19.54 26.17
C LYS A 494 2.52 -19.20 24.67
N PHE A 495 1.34 -19.55 24.16
CA PHE A 495 0.89 -19.27 22.81
C PHE A 495 -0.55 -18.78 22.77
N GLY A 496 -0.90 -18.04 21.74
CA GLY A 496 -2.28 -17.91 21.32
C GLY A 496 -2.83 -19.27 20.90
N ARG A 497 -4.04 -19.62 21.35
CA ARG A 497 -4.68 -20.92 21.09
C ARG A 497 -6.19 -20.78 21.03
N GLY A 498 -6.82 -21.47 20.09
CA GLY A 498 -8.26 -21.48 19.94
C GLY A 498 -8.95 -22.05 21.20
N LYS A 499 -10.08 -21.41 21.56
CA LYS A 499 -10.89 -21.80 22.73
C LYS A 499 -12.34 -22.01 22.30
N THR A 500 -12.95 -23.10 22.82
CA THR A 500 -14.30 -23.51 22.45
C THR A 500 -15.36 -22.76 23.25
N THR A 501 -16.64 -22.84 22.86
CA THR A 501 -17.80 -22.34 23.66
C THR A 501 -17.89 -22.90 25.06
N LYS A 502 -17.27 -24.06 25.33
CA LYS A 502 -17.18 -24.68 26.68
C LYS A 502 -15.99 -24.14 27.48
N GLY A 503 -15.19 -23.21 26.95
CA GLY A 503 -14.00 -22.71 27.63
C GLY A 503 -12.80 -23.64 27.60
N THR A 504 -12.84 -24.72 26.84
CA THR A 504 -11.72 -25.67 26.67
C THR A 504 -10.84 -25.25 25.50
N TRP A 505 -9.55 -25.52 25.61
CA TRP A 505 -8.60 -25.26 24.53
C TRP A 505 -8.78 -26.24 23.36
N ARG A 506 -8.58 -25.75 22.13
CA ARG A 506 -8.54 -26.59 20.92
C ARG A 506 -7.49 -27.70 21.08
N THR A 507 -7.87 -28.92 20.72
CA THR A 507 -7.01 -30.11 20.77
C THR A 507 -7.26 -30.96 19.52
N PRO A 508 -6.22 -31.44 18.81
CA PRO A 508 -4.79 -31.23 19.08
C PRO A 508 -4.34 -29.79 18.82
N PHE A 509 -3.16 -29.41 19.30
CA PHE A 509 -2.55 -28.09 19.06
C PHE A 509 -1.14 -28.29 18.50
N ASP A 510 -0.92 -27.74 17.33
CA ASP A 510 0.39 -27.64 16.67
C ASP A 510 0.72 -26.15 16.47
N PRO A 511 1.78 -25.60 17.10
CA PRO A 511 2.13 -24.20 16.97
C PRO A 511 2.65 -23.82 15.56
N TYR A 512 3.01 -24.79 14.73
CA TYR A 512 3.42 -24.62 13.34
C TYR A 512 2.26 -24.68 12.36
N ALA A 513 1.07 -25.14 12.80
CA ALA A 513 -0.09 -25.24 11.92
C ALA A 513 -0.45 -23.87 11.35
N PHE A 514 -0.34 -23.76 10.03
CA PHE A 514 -0.58 -22.53 9.28
C PHE A 514 -2.05 -22.40 8.88
N GLY A 515 -2.58 -21.16 8.89
CA GLY A 515 -3.90 -20.82 8.41
C GLY A 515 -3.93 -19.66 7.45
N HIS A 516 -4.91 -19.73 6.55
CA HIS A 516 -5.20 -18.67 5.61
C HIS A 516 -6.70 -18.58 5.35
N GLY A 517 -7.31 -17.44 5.66
CA GLY A 517 -8.68 -17.08 5.28
C GLY A 517 -9.74 -18.10 5.69
N ASN A 518 -10.24 -18.85 4.73
CA ASN A 518 -11.36 -19.80 4.91
C ASN A 518 -10.94 -21.22 5.32
N ASP A 519 -9.68 -21.42 5.69
CA ASP A 519 -9.22 -22.72 6.18
C ASP A 519 -9.98 -23.12 7.44
N ARG A 520 -10.68 -24.24 7.34
CA ARG A 520 -11.41 -24.78 8.48
C ARG A 520 -10.43 -25.36 9.48
N ASP A 521 -10.75 -25.14 10.75
CA ASP A 521 -9.99 -25.69 11.89
C ASP A 521 -8.61 -25.06 12.11
N ASN A 522 -8.34 -23.90 11.51
CA ASN A 522 -7.20 -23.06 11.82
C ASN A 522 -7.61 -21.79 12.58
N ASP A 523 -6.83 -21.41 13.58
CA ASP A 523 -7.13 -20.28 14.46
C ASP A 523 -6.43 -18.98 14.05
N PHE A 524 -5.63 -18.97 12.97
CA PHE A 524 -4.78 -17.87 12.59
C PHE A 524 -5.03 -17.40 11.15
N THR A 525 -4.77 -16.13 10.89
CA THR A 525 -4.86 -15.50 9.58
C THR A 525 -3.45 -15.36 9.01
N GLU A 526 -3.19 -15.97 7.84
CA GLU A 526 -1.89 -15.85 7.14
C GLU A 526 -0.71 -16.04 8.11
N GLY A 527 -0.78 -17.07 8.95
CA GLY A 527 0.22 -17.28 9.96
C GLY A 527 -0.08 -18.49 10.84
N ASN A 528 0.70 -18.62 11.90
CA ASN A 528 0.54 -19.66 12.92
C ASN A 528 0.68 -19.07 14.34
N ALA A 529 0.71 -19.94 15.35
CA ALA A 529 0.82 -19.50 16.73
C ALA A 529 2.12 -18.73 17.02
N PHE A 530 3.21 -19.03 16.29
CA PHE A 530 4.48 -18.30 16.48
C PHE A 530 4.38 -16.83 16.07
N GLN A 531 3.67 -16.50 14.97
CA GLN A 531 3.56 -15.11 14.53
C GLN A 531 2.49 -14.36 15.33
N TYR A 532 1.30 -14.95 15.56
CA TYR A 532 0.17 -14.22 16.13
C TYR A 532 0.21 -14.04 17.64
N THR A 533 0.94 -14.88 18.40
CA THR A 533 1.04 -14.73 19.85
C THR A 533 1.47 -13.32 20.30
N TRP A 534 2.16 -12.59 19.45
CA TRP A 534 2.71 -11.26 19.73
C TRP A 534 1.75 -10.11 19.40
N HIS A 535 0.58 -10.37 18.85
CA HIS A 535 -0.37 -9.32 18.48
C HIS A 535 -1.12 -8.76 19.72
N VAL A 536 -0.33 -8.17 20.61
CA VAL A 536 -0.79 -7.49 21.84
C VAL A 536 -0.06 -6.14 21.92
N LEU A 537 -0.35 -5.29 20.96
CA LEU A 537 0.30 -3.96 20.80
C LEU A 537 -0.07 -3.02 21.93
N GLN A 538 -1.26 -3.17 22.49
CA GLN A 538 -1.83 -2.31 23.52
C GLN A 538 -1.39 -2.64 24.95
N ASP A 539 -0.87 -3.84 25.21
CA ASP A 539 -0.54 -4.31 26.57
C ASP A 539 0.75 -5.18 26.59
N PRO A 540 1.90 -4.63 26.11
CA PRO A 540 3.14 -5.40 26.02
C PRO A 540 3.62 -5.90 27.40
N GLU A 541 3.52 -5.10 28.45
CA GLU A 541 3.86 -5.49 29.82
C GLU A 541 2.91 -6.58 30.34
N GLY A 542 1.61 -6.53 30.00
CA GLY A 542 0.65 -7.58 30.32
C GLY A 542 0.99 -8.89 29.65
N LEU A 543 1.45 -8.88 28.40
CA LEU A 543 1.90 -10.08 27.70
C LEU A 543 3.19 -10.65 28.34
N VAL A 544 4.15 -9.79 28.72
CA VAL A 544 5.36 -10.20 29.47
C VAL A 544 4.97 -10.89 30.77
N ALA A 545 4.03 -10.32 31.53
CA ALA A 545 3.53 -10.90 32.78
C ALA A 545 2.83 -12.25 32.56
N ALA A 546 1.96 -12.34 31.52
CA ALA A 546 1.22 -13.56 31.17
C ALA A 546 2.16 -14.73 30.76
N MET A 547 3.32 -14.40 30.16
CA MET A 547 4.35 -15.39 29.82
C MET A 547 5.23 -15.84 31.01
N GLY A 548 5.08 -15.23 32.18
CA GLY A 548 5.84 -15.56 33.38
C GLY A 548 7.05 -14.66 33.63
N GLY A 549 7.05 -13.44 33.06
CA GLY A 549 8.06 -12.41 33.26
C GLY A 549 9.13 -12.34 32.17
N LYS A 550 10.03 -11.37 32.30
CA LYS A 550 11.01 -11.00 31.25
C LYS A 550 11.86 -12.16 30.75
N ALA A 551 12.34 -13.03 31.63
CA ALA A 551 13.22 -14.14 31.24
C ALA A 551 12.51 -15.18 30.37
N GLU A 552 11.31 -15.59 30.75
CA GLU A 552 10.49 -16.55 29.98
C GLU A 552 9.99 -15.92 28.67
N PHE A 553 9.61 -14.65 28.70
CA PHE A 553 9.26 -13.90 27.51
C PHE A 553 10.42 -13.85 26.51
N THR A 554 11.63 -13.47 26.97
CA THR A 554 12.84 -13.43 26.12
C THR A 554 13.13 -14.79 25.51
N LYS A 555 13.05 -15.86 26.31
CA LYS A 555 13.25 -17.24 25.81
C LYS A 555 12.25 -17.59 24.72
N ARG A 556 10.98 -17.22 24.89
CA ARG A 556 9.93 -17.45 23.89
C ARG A 556 10.18 -16.61 22.62
N LEU A 557 10.53 -15.33 22.79
CA LEU A 557 10.85 -14.44 21.68
C LEU A 557 12.09 -14.92 20.91
N ASP A 558 13.13 -15.36 21.59
CA ASP A 558 14.30 -15.97 20.94
C ASP A 558 13.93 -17.23 20.14
N SER A 559 12.99 -18.04 20.65
CA SER A 559 12.56 -19.25 19.97
C SER A 559 11.87 -18.97 18.63
N LEU A 560 11.19 -17.82 18.48
CA LEU A 560 10.65 -17.40 17.19
C LEU A 560 11.71 -17.34 16.10
N PHE A 561 12.89 -16.83 16.42
CA PHE A 561 14.00 -16.65 15.46
C PHE A 561 14.93 -17.86 15.32
N THR A 562 14.82 -18.85 16.22
CA THR A 562 15.71 -20.02 16.25
C THR A 562 15.00 -21.33 15.98
N SER A 563 13.67 -21.34 15.93
CA SER A 563 12.89 -22.51 15.50
C SER A 563 13.16 -22.85 14.04
N PRO A 564 12.95 -24.08 13.60
CA PRO A 564 13.05 -24.43 12.19
C PRO A 564 12.22 -23.50 11.31
N ASP A 565 12.79 -23.08 10.17
CA ASP A 565 12.13 -22.24 9.16
C ASP A 565 11.33 -23.06 8.12
N THR A 566 11.05 -24.34 8.45
CA THR A 566 10.20 -25.22 7.67
C THR A 566 8.73 -24.94 7.99
N LEU A 567 7.93 -24.73 6.96
CA LEU A 567 6.48 -24.70 7.06
C LEU A 567 5.91 -26.09 6.79
N PRO A 568 4.80 -26.46 7.43
CA PRO A 568 4.06 -27.66 7.05
C PRO A 568 3.70 -27.60 5.57
N ASP A 569 3.80 -28.75 4.89
CA ASP A 569 3.35 -28.86 3.51
C ASP A 569 1.82 -28.65 3.46
N THR A 570 1.42 -27.47 3.02
CA THR A 570 0.02 -27.19 2.73
C THR A 570 -0.22 -27.53 1.26
N SER A 571 -0.79 -28.69 1.01
CA SER A 571 -1.10 -29.22 -0.33
C SER A 571 -1.95 -28.31 -1.24
N ASN A 572 -2.37 -27.13 -0.74
CA ASN A 572 -3.26 -26.19 -1.40
C ASN A 572 -2.58 -24.89 -1.87
N GLY A 573 -1.24 -24.75 -1.79
CA GLY A 573 -0.53 -23.54 -2.22
C GLY A 573 -0.83 -22.28 -1.37
N GLN A 574 -1.33 -22.45 -0.16
CA GLN A 574 -1.81 -21.36 0.72
C GLN A 574 -0.68 -20.68 1.52
N ASN A 575 0.59 -21.00 1.26
CA ASN A 575 1.74 -20.41 1.94
C ASN A 575 2.36 -19.25 1.16
N CYS A 576 1.67 -18.71 0.17
CA CYS A 576 2.25 -17.70 -0.72
C CYS A 576 2.66 -16.41 0.03
N ASP A 577 1.98 -16.06 1.12
CA ASP A 577 2.26 -14.87 1.92
C ASP A 577 3.33 -15.11 2.99
N ILE A 578 3.71 -16.39 3.26
CA ILE A 578 4.71 -16.73 4.26
C ILE A 578 6.11 -16.77 3.65
N THR A 579 6.74 -15.63 3.64
CA THR A 579 8.04 -15.41 3.00
C THR A 579 8.98 -14.62 3.92
N GLY A 580 10.28 -14.56 3.60
CA GLY A 580 11.24 -13.82 4.40
C GLY A 580 11.45 -14.40 5.80
N LEU A 581 11.60 -15.73 5.91
CA LEU A 581 11.72 -16.42 7.19
C LEU A 581 13.10 -16.25 7.85
N ILE A 582 13.06 -16.00 9.16
CA ILE A 582 14.18 -16.17 10.10
C ILE A 582 13.63 -17.01 11.26
N GLY A 583 13.82 -18.32 11.22
CA GLY A 583 13.06 -19.25 12.03
C GLY A 583 11.58 -19.18 11.68
N GLN A 584 10.72 -18.92 12.67
CA GLN A 584 9.29 -18.68 12.49
C GLN A 584 8.93 -17.19 12.47
N TYR A 585 9.89 -16.27 12.50
CA TYR A 585 9.68 -14.87 12.17
C TYR A 585 9.52 -14.72 10.67
N VAL A 586 8.42 -14.15 10.23
CA VAL A 586 8.03 -14.00 8.82
C VAL A 586 8.06 -12.51 8.48
N HIS A 587 9.18 -12.03 7.89
CA HIS A 587 9.27 -10.61 7.56
C HIS A 587 8.37 -10.21 6.40
N GLY A 588 8.10 -11.13 5.50
CA GLY A 588 7.24 -10.91 4.33
C GLY A 588 5.75 -10.83 4.64
N ASN A 589 5.34 -10.90 5.92
CA ASN A 589 3.94 -10.71 6.32
C ASN A 589 3.83 -9.90 7.62
N GLU A 590 2.83 -9.04 7.70
CA GLU A 590 2.67 -7.93 8.64
C GLU A 590 2.54 -8.33 10.11
N PRO A 591 1.95 -9.46 10.49
CA PRO A 591 1.89 -9.88 11.91
C PRO A 591 3.25 -9.92 12.61
N SER A 592 4.34 -10.06 11.84
CA SER A 592 5.71 -10.10 12.38
C SER A 592 6.37 -8.72 12.53
N HIS A 593 5.89 -7.67 11.88
CA HIS A 593 6.62 -6.40 11.73
C HIS A 593 6.98 -5.70 13.05
N HIS A 594 6.12 -5.76 14.06
CA HIS A 594 6.37 -5.15 15.37
C HIS A 594 7.19 -6.04 16.32
N VAL A 595 7.31 -7.34 16.03
CA VAL A 595 7.76 -8.34 17.01
C VAL A 595 9.19 -8.11 17.49
N ILE A 596 10.11 -7.68 16.62
CA ILE A 596 11.50 -7.36 16.98
C ILE A 596 11.56 -6.27 18.07
N TYR A 597 10.61 -5.36 18.06
CA TYR A 597 10.53 -4.23 18.97
C TYR A 597 9.98 -4.56 20.36
N PHE A 598 9.67 -5.83 20.65
CA PHE A 598 9.45 -6.31 22.01
C PHE A 598 10.74 -6.43 22.83
N TYR A 599 11.90 -6.66 22.21
CA TYR A 599 13.13 -6.82 22.93
C TYR A 599 13.48 -5.66 23.88
N PRO A 600 13.30 -4.37 23.52
CA PRO A 600 13.48 -3.24 24.44
C PRO A 600 12.63 -3.31 25.71
N TYR A 601 11.37 -3.80 25.63
CA TYR A 601 10.48 -3.93 26.79
C TYR A 601 11.01 -4.92 27.85
N VAL A 602 11.80 -5.89 27.41
CA VAL A 602 12.40 -6.89 28.32
C VAL A 602 13.86 -6.60 28.68
N GLY A 603 14.42 -5.46 28.20
CA GLY A 603 15.77 -5.03 28.50
C GLY A 603 16.85 -5.64 27.60
N GLU A 604 16.46 -6.10 26.41
CA GLU A 604 17.35 -6.77 25.44
C GLU A 604 17.53 -5.99 24.12
N PRO A 605 17.80 -4.66 24.13
CA PRO A 605 17.88 -3.84 22.91
C PRO A 605 18.98 -4.30 21.95
N ARG A 606 20.02 -4.96 22.44
CA ARG A 606 21.07 -5.53 21.58
C ARG A 606 20.55 -6.65 20.68
N LYS A 607 19.58 -7.44 21.16
CA LYS A 607 18.93 -8.46 20.33
C LYS A 607 18.07 -7.81 19.24
N ALA A 608 17.32 -6.75 19.57
CA ALA A 608 16.59 -5.98 18.56
C ALA A 608 17.53 -5.47 17.46
N ALA A 609 18.63 -4.82 17.83
CA ALA A 609 19.63 -4.29 16.89
C ALA A 609 20.15 -5.38 15.94
N ARG A 610 20.46 -6.56 16.47
CA ARG A 610 20.93 -7.70 15.66
C ARG A 610 19.86 -8.16 14.67
N ARG A 611 18.61 -8.34 15.13
CA ARG A 611 17.51 -8.80 14.27
C ARG A 611 17.14 -7.80 13.19
N ILE A 612 17.14 -6.50 13.49
CA ILE A 612 16.95 -5.44 12.50
C ILE A 612 18.03 -5.54 11.41
N ARG A 613 19.30 -5.68 11.80
CA ARG A 613 20.39 -5.86 10.84
C ARG A 613 20.22 -7.12 9.99
N ASP A 614 19.86 -8.26 10.59
CA ASP A 614 19.62 -9.52 9.89
C ASP A 614 18.53 -9.35 8.81
N VAL A 615 17.47 -8.60 9.11
CA VAL A 615 16.38 -8.29 8.15
C VAL A 615 16.89 -7.39 7.02
N PHE A 616 17.63 -6.33 7.35
CA PHE A 616 18.17 -5.41 6.33
C PHE A 616 19.12 -6.12 5.37
N ASP A 617 20.04 -6.92 5.89
CA ASP A 617 21.06 -7.62 5.10
C ASP A 617 20.46 -8.71 4.20
N ARG A 618 19.31 -9.31 4.61
CA ARG A 618 18.71 -10.45 3.90
C ARG A 618 17.60 -10.07 2.93
N PHE A 619 16.83 -9.00 3.21
CA PHE A 619 15.53 -8.82 2.59
C PHE A 619 15.31 -7.46 1.90
N TYR A 620 16.27 -6.53 1.97
CA TYR A 620 16.16 -5.23 1.32
C TYR A 620 17.36 -4.91 0.44
N PHE A 621 17.18 -5.06 -0.87
CA PHE A 621 18.22 -4.76 -1.86
C PHE A 621 17.59 -4.35 -3.21
N PRO A 622 18.31 -3.58 -4.06
CA PRO A 622 17.79 -3.21 -5.38
C PRO A 622 17.57 -4.42 -6.29
N GLY A 623 16.62 -4.25 -7.21
CA GLY A 623 16.34 -5.25 -8.24
C GLY A 623 15.06 -6.06 -8.00
N PRO A 624 14.65 -6.85 -8.97
CA PRO A 624 13.32 -7.45 -9.02
C PRO A 624 12.94 -8.33 -7.82
N THR A 625 13.92 -8.94 -7.16
CA THR A 625 13.70 -9.80 -5.98
C THR A 625 14.05 -9.10 -4.67
N GLY A 626 14.16 -7.77 -4.67
CA GLY A 626 14.64 -6.97 -3.54
C GLY A 626 13.64 -6.77 -2.40
N LEU A 627 12.46 -7.39 -2.47
CA LEU A 627 11.49 -7.50 -1.38
C LEU A 627 11.19 -8.98 -1.14
N CYS A 628 11.10 -9.39 0.11
CA CYS A 628 10.90 -10.79 0.47
C CYS A 628 9.42 -11.19 0.59
N GLY A 629 8.49 -10.26 0.51
CA GLY A 629 7.04 -10.45 0.55
C GLY A 629 6.33 -9.35 -0.21
N ASN A 630 5.01 -9.38 -0.20
CA ASN A 630 4.19 -8.31 -0.75
C ASN A 630 4.59 -6.98 -0.11
N ASP A 631 4.72 -5.92 -0.91
CA ASP A 631 5.03 -4.58 -0.36
C ASP A 631 3.83 -4.00 0.42
N ASP A 632 2.64 -4.53 0.16
CA ASP A 632 1.36 -4.20 0.77
C ASP A 632 1.10 -2.70 0.88
N CYS A 633 0.99 -2.12 -0.32
CA CYS A 633 0.71 -0.68 -0.47
C CYS A 633 1.72 0.20 0.27
N GLY A 634 2.98 -0.21 0.33
CA GLY A 634 4.07 0.54 0.97
C GLY A 634 4.33 0.18 2.43
N GLN A 635 3.64 -0.82 3.01
CA GLN A 635 3.84 -1.15 4.42
C GLN A 635 5.22 -1.75 4.68
N MET A 636 5.70 -2.69 3.85
CA MET A 636 7.04 -3.24 3.98
C MET A 636 8.13 -2.17 3.80
N SER A 637 7.91 -1.26 2.84
CA SER A 637 8.78 -0.10 2.61
C SER A 637 8.76 0.89 3.79
N ALA A 638 7.61 1.13 4.41
CA ALA A 638 7.51 1.97 5.62
C ALA A 638 8.22 1.36 6.83
N TRP A 639 8.15 0.02 6.97
CA TRP A 639 8.94 -0.69 7.99
C TRP A 639 10.44 -0.45 7.82
N TYR A 640 10.93 -0.57 6.56
CA TYR A 640 12.32 -0.27 6.24
C TYR A 640 12.71 1.16 6.63
N ILE A 641 11.90 2.15 6.25
CA ILE A 641 12.19 3.57 6.50
C ILE A 641 12.27 3.86 8.00
N PHE A 642 11.27 3.44 8.80
CA PHE A 642 11.29 3.64 10.24
C PHE A 642 12.45 2.91 10.91
N SER A 643 12.67 1.66 10.54
CA SER A 643 13.77 0.86 11.11
C SER A 643 15.14 1.43 10.74
N ALA A 644 15.30 1.99 9.52
CA ALA A 644 16.49 2.70 9.09
C ALA A 644 16.76 3.95 9.95
N LEU A 645 15.70 4.67 10.35
CA LEU A 645 15.79 5.81 11.28
C LEU A 645 16.14 5.40 12.72
N GLY A 646 16.02 4.11 13.06
CA GLY A 646 16.31 3.60 14.40
C GLY A 646 15.16 3.67 15.38
N PHE A 647 13.91 3.79 14.92
CA PHE A 647 12.70 3.71 15.75
C PHE A 647 11.52 3.18 14.95
N TYR A 648 10.50 2.68 15.63
CA TYR A 648 9.34 2.04 14.99
C TYR A 648 8.05 2.32 15.77
N PRO A 649 6.91 2.56 15.10
CA PRO A 649 5.61 2.74 15.75
C PRO A 649 5.06 1.38 16.22
N PHE A 650 5.59 0.86 17.33
CA PHE A 650 5.23 -0.43 17.90
C PHE A 650 3.72 -0.54 18.18
N ASN A 651 3.16 0.48 18.83
CA ASN A 651 1.73 0.69 18.93
C ASN A 651 1.35 1.89 18.06
N PRO A 652 0.84 1.65 16.82
CA PRO A 652 0.57 2.73 15.87
C PRO A 652 -0.38 3.80 16.40
N CYS A 653 -1.37 3.40 17.20
CA CYS A 653 -2.36 4.29 17.79
C CYS A 653 -1.94 4.79 19.17
N GLY A 654 -0.73 5.17 19.37
CA GLY A 654 -0.25 5.68 20.67
C GLY A 654 0.57 6.93 20.55
N GLY A 655 0.98 7.27 19.34
CA GLY A 655 1.83 8.41 19.06
C GLY A 655 3.28 8.26 19.55
N ASP A 656 3.71 7.07 19.95
CA ASP A 656 5.03 6.80 20.48
C ASP A 656 5.78 5.80 19.60
N TYR A 657 7.11 5.93 19.58
CA TYR A 657 7.99 5.05 18.83
C TYR A 657 8.92 4.31 19.77
N VAL A 658 9.11 3.01 19.52
CA VAL A 658 10.11 2.20 20.24
C VAL A 658 11.45 2.33 19.52
N LEU A 659 12.51 2.63 20.28
CA LEU A 659 13.87 2.72 19.74
C LEU A 659 14.38 1.34 19.32
N GLY A 660 14.99 1.31 18.13
CA GLY A 660 15.78 0.20 17.60
C GLY A 660 17.25 0.61 17.45
N ALA A 661 17.88 0.19 16.35
CA ALA A 661 19.22 0.62 15.98
C ALA A 661 19.22 1.17 14.56
N PRO A 662 19.68 2.42 14.33
CA PRO A 662 19.65 3.03 13.01
C PRO A 662 20.50 2.26 12.00
N GLN A 663 20.04 2.24 10.74
CA GLN A 663 20.73 1.57 9.63
C GLN A 663 21.23 2.58 8.58
N LEU A 664 21.41 3.82 8.97
CA LEU A 664 21.91 4.93 8.17
C LEU A 664 22.78 5.87 9.01
N PRO A 665 23.75 6.58 8.40
CA PRO A 665 24.58 7.54 9.15
C PRO A 665 23.82 8.80 9.54
N LYS A 666 22.93 9.31 8.65
CA LYS A 666 22.15 10.52 8.92
C LYS A 666 20.94 10.60 8.01
N ALA A 667 19.83 11.06 8.57
CA ALA A 667 18.63 11.46 7.82
C ALA A 667 18.11 12.80 8.33
N VAL A 668 17.47 13.57 7.41
CA VAL A 668 16.81 14.83 7.73
C VAL A 668 15.37 14.74 7.22
N LEU A 669 14.41 14.83 8.11
CA LEU A 669 12.98 14.80 7.80
C LEU A 669 12.42 16.22 7.88
N ASP A 670 11.71 16.67 6.86
CA ASP A 670 10.84 17.83 6.94
C ASP A 670 9.56 17.40 7.69
N VAL A 671 9.38 17.94 8.88
CA VAL A 671 8.22 17.61 9.74
C VAL A 671 7.13 18.68 9.68
N GLY A 672 7.19 19.54 8.67
CA GLY A 672 6.22 20.60 8.43
C GLY A 672 6.52 21.89 9.20
N GLY A 673 5.86 22.99 8.80
CA GLY A 673 6.00 24.30 9.44
C GLY A 673 7.42 24.88 9.37
N GLY A 674 8.24 24.49 8.38
CA GLY A 674 9.63 24.90 8.23
C GLY A 674 10.57 24.29 9.27
N LYS A 675 10.17 23.19 9.90
CA LYS A 675 10.95 22.46 10.91
C LYS A 675 11.53 21.18 10.33
N THR A 676 12.69 20.79 10.82
CA THR A 676 13.32 19.52 10.47
C THR A 676 13.59 18.69 11.72
N PHE A 677 13.48 17.36 11.57
CA PHE A 677 13.93 16.40 12.57
C PHE A 677 15.09 15.61 11.97
N THR A 678 16.27 15.73 12.60
CA THR A 678 17.49 15.09 12.12
C THR A 678 17.79 13.86 12.98
N VAL A 679 18.06 12.74 12.33
CA VAL A 679 18.57 11.53 12.95
C VAL A 679 20.04 11.37 12.58
N VAL A 680 20.90 11.17 13.57
CA VAL A 680 22.34 10.99 13.39
C VAL A 680 22.80 9.71 14.11
N ALA A 681 23.47 8.83 13.39
CA ALA A 681 24.14 7.66 13.97
C ALA A 681 25.66 7.88 13.95
N ARG A 682 26.21 8.29 15.08
CA ARG A 682 27.67 8.46 15.24
C ARG A 682 28.35 7.10 15.28
N ASN A 683 29.54 7.04 14.70
CA ASN A 683 30.33 5.80 14.56
C ASN A 683 29.60 4.73 13.72
N PHE A 684 28.70 5.13 12.82
CA PHE A 684 28.00 4.22 11.94
C PHE A 684 28.97 3.40 11.10
N SER A 685 28.94 2.09 11.25
CA SER A 685 29.69 1.13 10.42
C SER A 685 29.06 -0.26 10.50
N LYS A 686 29.55 -1.19 9.68
CA LYS A 686 29.09 -2.59 9.72
C LYS A 686 29.41 -3.29 11.05
N GLU A 687 30.46 -2.88 11.73
CA GLU A 687 30.93 -3.47 13.00
C GLU A 687 30.24 -2.86 14.22
N ASN A 688 29.82 -1.59 14.12
CA ASN A 688 29.19 -0.86 15.21
C ASN A 688 27.68 -1.02 15.14
N LEU A 689 27.21 -2.17 15.60
CA LEU A 689 25.81 -2.57 15.50
C LEU A 689 24.93 -2.06 16.64
N TYR A 690 25.52 -1.84 17.83
CA TYR A 690 24.75 -1.65 19.05
C TYR A 690 24.72 -0.21 19.50
N VAL A 691 23.52 0.24 19.92
CA VAL A 691 23.33 1.56 20.53
C VAL A 691 23.94 1.58 21.93
N LYS A 692 24.83 2.53 22.21
CA LYS A 692 25.46 2.77 23.50
C LYS A 692 24.70 3.83 24.30
N SER A 693 24.28 4.88 23.65
CA SER A 693 23.45 5.94 24.22
C SER A 693 22.64 6.65 23.14
N VAL A 694 21.59 7.29 23.57
CA VAL A 694 20.73 8.13 22.70
C VAL A 694 20.56 9.49 23.36
N THR A 695 20.65 10.56 22.57
CA THR A 695 20.31 11.91 23.01
C THR A 695 19.27 12.53 22.10
N LEU A 696 18.36 13.26 22.69
CA LEU A 696 17.37 14.09 21.99
C LEU A 696 17.67 15.57 22.31
N ASN A 697 17.97 16.36 21.28
CA ASN A 697 18.32 17.79 21.42
C ASN A 697 19.46 18.00 22.45
N GLY A 698 20.47 17.14 22.40
CA GLY A 698 21.66 17.19 23.29
C GLY A 698 21.42 16.71 24.72
N ARG A 699 20.24 16.22 25.08
CA ARG A 699 19.90 15.64 26.39
C ARG A 699 19.80 14.13 26.29
N PRO A 700 20.28 13.36 27.27
CA PRO A 700 20.05 11.93 27.29
C PRO A 700 18.55 11.61 27.17
N LEU A 701 18.21 10.63 26.33
CA LEU A 701 16.89 10.07 26.26
C LEU A 701 16.83 8.84 27.15
N ASP A 702 16.11 8.96 28.27
CA ASP A 702 15.96 7.86 29.22
C ASP A 702 14.94 6.85 28.69
N GLY A 703 15.29 5.56 28.77
CA GLY A 703 14.45 4.46 28.30
C GLY A 703 14.56 4.24 26.78
N PHE A 704 13.49 3.71 26.20
CA PHE A 704 13.46 3.26 24.80
C PHE A 704 12.25 3.81 24.03
N ILE A 705 11.58 4.85 24.53
CA ILE A 705 10.41 5.46 23.91
C ILE A 705 10.73 6.86 23.42
N LEU A 706 10.51 7.10 22.12
CA LEU A 706 10.54 8.41 21.49
C LEU A 706 9.11 8.88 21.25
N LYS A 707 8.76 10.09 21.70
CA LYS A 707 7.42 10.65 21.55
C LYS A 707 7.22 11.24 20.15
N HIS A 708 6.05 11.00 19.54
CA HIS A 708 5.69 11.66 18.27
C HIS A 708 5.76 13.19 18.36
N ALA A 709 5.28 13.75 19.48
CA ALA A 709 5.30 15.18 19.72
C ALA A 709 6.73 15.78 19.69
N ASP A 710 7.75 15.01 20.10
CA ASP A 710 9.14 15.44 20.02
C ASP A 710 9.69 15.39 18.60
N VAL A 711 9.27 14.41 17.81
CA VAL A 711 9.63 14.31 16.37
C VAL A 711 9.09 15.50 15.59
N VAL A 712 7.77 15.77 15.68
CA VAL A 712 7.14 16.85 14.90
C VAL A 712 7.44 18.26 15.42
N LYS A 713 7.99 18.35 16.64
CA LYS A 713 8.52 19.62 17.16
C LYS A 713 9.80 20.04 16.42
N GLY A 714 10.49 19.09 15.80
CA GLY A 714 11.80 19.27 15.18
C GLY A 714 12.94 19.16 16.19
N GLY A 715 14.16 19.05 15.67
CA GLY A 715 15.37 18.90 16.46
C GLY A 715 16.29 17.78 16.00
N GLU A 716 17.05 17.19 16.92
CA GLU A 716 18.07 16.20 16.59
C GLU A 716 18.00 14.99 17.55
N LEU A 717 17.94 13.79 16.98
CA LEU A 717 18.08 12.50 17.66
C LEU A 717 19.45 11.90 17.31
N VAL A 718 20.30 11.72 18.29
CA VAL A 718 21.66 11.19 18.08
C VAL A 718 21.81 9.84 18.75
N PHE A 719 22.20 8.85 17.98
CA PHE A 719 22.61 7.53 18.45
C PHE A 719 24.13 7.43 18.47
N GLU A 720 24.73 7.05 19.61
CA GLU A 720 26.11 6.64 19.69
C GLU A 720 26.19 5.13 19.49
N LEU A 721 26.82 4.71 18.39
CA LEU A 721 26.96 3.29 18.08
C LEU A 721 28.30 2.73 18.50
N GLY A 722 28.34 1.41 18.71
CA GLY A 722 29.56 0.67 19.02
C GLY A 722 29.39 -0.84 18.91
N ARG A 723 30.46 -1.58 19.21
CA ARG A 723 30.50 -3.07 19.17
C ARG A 723 29.78 -3.69 20.34
#